data_b2cbffd1891ba6ee15170bc9ee6289ed
#
_entry.id   b2cbffd1891ba6ee15170bc9ee6289ed
#
_cell.length_a   1.000
_cell.length_b   1.000
_cell.length_c   1.000
_cell.angle_alpha   90.00
_cell.angle_beta   90.00
_cell.angle_gamma   90.00
#
_symmetry.space_group_name_H-M   'P 1'
#
loop_
_entity.id
_entity.type
_entity.pdbx_description
1 polymer ?
#
loop_
_entity_poly.entity_id
_entity_poly.type
_entity_poly.pdbx_seq_one_letter_code
_entity_poly.pdbx_strand_id
1 'polypeptide(L)'
;MRKRQHKIWIPILLGVFLSTGNAASQSAADSIAVADSVLQAQPLTADSLAVADPIKAAMDSVMAVQDSVPPKRKKEALDAPVVYESSDSMIWDNGGYASLFGNGKVNYQNVELTAAVIKMQMDSSLVYADGVRDSLGELSGTPIFKDGGTPYESNHISYNFKTEKGYINEIITQQGEGYMTSAEAKKGPEGEYYIADGIYTTCDDHEDPHFNIRFTRAKVRPGRDVIFGPAYLEVMGVPLPLFIPFGFFPFLEGDYASGIIVPTYGDEMERGFYLKDGGYYFALSDYFDLKVLGEIFTKGSWGMSAESKYKKRYKYNGNFYVSSLTTKLGDKGLPDYSVTKDFKVRWSHRQDSKANPYQNFSASVNFATQSYERSNLTSLYNPALTTQSTRTSSVSYSRSFPSIGLSLSSSMNLTQNMRDSTLSVNLPSLSLSLQRIYPFKRKKVAGKDKWYEKISFTYTGSLSNSISCKENELLDKSIVRDWRNGMTHSIPVSATFQVLKNINVTPSFNYTSRWYSYKVMQHWDDTQKAAVRDTVYGFNRVYNYNMSVSASTKLYGMYLPTSLWKKLFGEKLVAARHVFTPSVSYSMSPDFSAARYGYYDTYVYTDENGEVRTVEYSPYTGSMYGVPGKGKSGTLSMSVGNNIEVKVRDDRDTLRGERNVSIIDELGASMSYNFAAVRKPWSNLTTRLRLKLPGNHTFSLNATWATYAYEFDKNGKVVVGDRTEYSYGRFGRFQGMSQNFSYTFSNNTLNDWRNRWNNLFHRSSEEEEEEEEEYNENPNADRTMSPRGQSAPNKGGTAAVDEDGYVKYSLPWSFSLSYGISMRENTAAQINVKRMRYPWKLSHSLNMSGNMKLTNKWNINFSSGWDFTYHDFTMTTMSITRDLHCFNMSCSVVLKPYTSYNFTVRANSSMLSDLLKIKKRSSYNSYVNWYDD
;
A
#
# COMPACT_ATOMS: atom_id res chain seq x y z
N MET A 1 -2.54 46.30 5.03
CA MET A 1 -2.73 45.20 5.95
C MET A 1 -2.53 43.81 5.28
N ARG A 2 -1.40 43.55 4.63
CA ARG A 2 -1.20 42.31 3.84
C ARG A 2 0.21 41.67 3.99
N LYS A 3 0.85 41.79 5.14
CA LYS A 3 2.25 41.31 5.30
C LYS A 3 2.54 40.41 6.55
N ARG A 4 1.54 39.77 7.16
CA ARG A 4 1.77 38.96 8.38
C ARG A 4 1.36 37.51 8.34
N GLN A 5 1.02 36.92 7.20
CA GLN A 5 0.43 35.54 7.17
C GLN A 5 1.40 34.36 6.90
N HIS A 6 2.71 34.60 6.76
CA HIS A 6 3.61 33.53 6.29
C HIS A 6 4.56 32.90 7.34
N LYS A 7 4.39 33.21 8.62
CA LYS A 7 5.36 32.72 9.63
C LYS A 7 4.85 31.72 10.67
N ILE A 8 3.60 31.25 10.61
CA ILE A 8 2.98 30.50 11.73
C ILE A 8 2.80 29.00 11.49
N TRP A 9 3.02 28.51 10.28
CA TRP A 9 2.75 27.08 9.95
C TRP A 9 3.82 26.08 10.38
N ILE A 10 5.06 26.50 10.56
CA ILE A 10 6.18 25.63 10.89
C ILE A 10 6.22 25.18 12.37
N PRO A 11 5.82 25.97 13.36
CA PRO A 11 5.95 25.57 14.77
C PRO A 11 4.94 24.53 15.25
N ILE A 12 3.74 24.47 14.66
CA ILE A 12 2.68 23.55 15.17
C ILE A 12 2.92 22.09 14.75
N LEU A 13 3.48 21.86 13.57
CA LEU A 13 3.87 20.50 13.17
C LEU A 13 5.14 20.04 13.89
N LEU A 14 6.07 20.95 14.20
CA LEU A 14 7.27 20.63 15.00
C LEU A 14 6.96 20.41 16.47
N GLY A 15 5.95 21.10 17.04
CA GLY A 15 5.57 20.95 18.47
C GLY A 15 5.00 19.58 18.81
N VAL A 16 4.35 18.89 17.86
CA VAL A 16 3.88 17.50 18.03
C VAL A 16 5.03 16.50 17.92
N PHE A 17 6.09 16.84 17.20
CA PHE A 17 7.27 15.99 17.06
C PHE A 17 8.24 16.08 18.26
N LEU A 18 8.32 17.22 18.93
CA LEU A 18 9.26 17.43 20.04
C LEU A 18 8.76 16.86 21.38
N SER A 19 7.45 16.66 21.56
CA SER A 19 6.93 16.07 22.79
C SER A 19 7.02 14.53 22.85
N THR A 20 7.28 13.86 21.72
CA THR A 20 7.49 12.39 21.68
C THR A 20 8.96 11.99 21.67
N GLY A 21 9.88 12.93 21.46
CA GLY A 21 11.33 12.68 21.40
C GLY A 21 12.01 12.53 22.76
N ASN A 22 11.43 13.09 23.83
CA ASN A 22 12.09 13.08 25.15
C ASN A 22 11.88 11.80 25.98
N ALA A 23 11.02 10.88 25.55
CA ALA A 23 10.90 9.58 26.22
C ALA A 23 11.83 8.48 25.69
N ALA A 24 12.50 8.73 24.58
CA ALA A 24 13.43 7.75 23.96
C ALA A 24 14.91 8.04 24.23
N SER A 25 15.25 9.24 24.71
CA SER A 25 16.65 9.62 24.95
C SER A 25 17.18 9.22 26.34
N GLN A 26 16.32 8.93 27.31
CA GLN A 26 16.76 8.47 28.63
C GLN A 26 17.11 6.98 28.70
N SER A 27 16.63 6.14 27.77
CA SER A 27 16.99 4.72 27.77
C SER A 27 18.27 4.41 26.97
N ALA A 28 18.76 5.36 26.17
CA ALA A 28 19.97 5.18 25.38
C ALA A 28 21.25 5.64 26.15
N ALA A 29 21.10 6.47 27.16
CA ALA A 29 22.22 6.91 28.00
C ALA A 29 22.64 5.84 29.03
N ASP A 30 21.68 5.07 29.54
CA ASP A 30 21.96 3.99 30.51
C ASP A 30 22.59 2.74 29.87
N SER A 31 22.49 2.56 28.55
CA SER A 31 23.13 1.44 27.87
C SER A 31 24.57 1.73 27.39
N ILE A 32 24.99 2.98 27.39
CA ILE A 32 26.39 3.35 27.04
C ILE A 32 27.28 3.32 28.29
N ALA A 33 26.73 3.54 29.47
CA ALA A 33 27.49 3.49 30.74
C ALA A 33 27.87 2.06 31.18
N VAL A 34 27.22 1.03 30.63
CA VAL A 34 27.54 -0.38 30.93
C VAL A 34 28.60 -0.96 29.97
N ALA A 35 28.84 -0.31 28.82
CA ALA A 35 29.83 -0.78 27.84
C ALA A 35 31.27 -0.26 28.14
N ASP A 36 31.37 0.84 28.88
CA ASP A 36 32.70 1.43 29.22
C ASP A 36 33.39 0.76 30.43
N SER A 37 32.70 -0.12 31.15
CA SER A 37 33.27 -0.82 32.32
C SER A 37 33.98 -2.15 32.00
N VAL A 38 34.04 -2.56 30.70
CA VAL A 38 34.66 -3.86 30.31
C VAL A 38 35.97 -3.69 29.55
N LEU A 39 36.44 -2.46 29.31
CA LEU A 39 37.68 -2.18 28.56
C LEU A 39 38.77 -1.52 29.39
N GLN A 40 38.80 -1.73 30.70
CA GLN A 40 40.00 -1.47 31.51
C GLN A 40 40.72 -2.79 31.80
N ALA A 41 41.39 -3.30 30.79
CA ALA A 41 42.48 -4.27 31.02
C ALA A 41 43.72 -3.48 31.51
N GLN A 42 44.13 -3.80 32.72
CA GLN A 42 45.32 -3.27 33.38
C GLN A 42 46.58 -3.55 32.55
N PRO A 43 47.60 -2.66 32.56
CA PRO A 43 48.85 -2.97 31.96
C PRO A 43 49.58 -4.01 32.82
N LEU A 44 49.89 -5.13 32.21
CA LEU A 44 50.77 -6.13 32.79
C LEU A 44 52.18 -5.54 32.88
N THR A 45 52.62 -5.35 34.09
CA THR A 45 54.00 -5.00 34.45
C THR A 45 54.93 -6.07 33.89
N ALA A 46 55.95 -5.59 33.18
CA ALA A 46 57.11 -6.39 32.79
C ALA A 46 57.96 -6.72 34.03
N ASP A 47 57.76 -7.93 34.55
CA ASP A 47 58.82 -8.56 35.36
C ASP A 47 58.67 -10.06 35.36
N SER A 48 59.82 -10.71 35.14
CA SER A 48 60.05 -12.14 35.15
C SER A 48 59.65 -12.93 33.91
N LEU A 49 60.59 -13.04 32.99
CA LEU A 49 60.94 -14.29 32.35
C LEU A 49 62.36 -14.14 31.78
N ALA A 50 63.34 -14.41 32.61
CA ALA A 50 64.67 -14.77 32.17
C ALA A 50 64.57 -16.17 31.56
N VAL A 51 64.46 -16.27 30.28
CA VAL A 51 64.74 -17.47 29.50
C VAL A 51 65.96 -17.15 28.68
N ALA A 52 67.02 -17.84 29.02
CA ALA A 52 68.35 -17.74 28.38
C ALA A 52 68.21 -17.93 26.87
N ASP A 53 68.75 -16.99 26.15
CA ASP A 53 68.76 -16.87 24.71
C ASP A 53 69.74 -17.91 24.10
N PRO A 54 69.28 -19.03 23.47
CA PRO A 54 70.23 -19.95 22.82
C PRO A 54 70.76 -19.42 21.50
N ILE A 55 70.40 -18.19 21.09
CA ILE A 55 70.82 -17.55 19.82
C ILE A 55 72.14 -16.87 20.01
N LYS A 56 72.52 -16.42 21.23
CA LYS A 56 73.79 -15.72 21.49
C LYS A 56 74.97 -16.69 21.57
N ALA A 57 74.72 -17.93 21.97
CA ALA A 57 75.75 -19.01 21.95
C ALA A 57 75.98 -19.55 20.52
N ALA A 58 75.08 -19.34 19.59
CA ALA A 58 75.31 -19.74 18.20
C ALA A 58 76.03 -18.62 17.38
N MET A 59 75.97 -17.39 17.83
CA MET A 59 76.71 -16.27 17.17
C MET A 59 78.22 -16.17 17.51
N ASP A 60 78.62 -16.63 18.67
CA ASP A 60 80.05 -16.56 19.07
C ASP A 60 80.84 -17.74 18.48
N SER A 61 80.26 -18.75 17.91
CA SER A 61 80.93 -19.91 17.25
C SER A 61 81.18 -19.73 15.74
N VAL A 62 80.72 -18.64 15.13
CA VAL A 62 80.83 -18.38 13.70
C VAL A 62 81.92 -17.36 13.32
N MET A 63 82.63 -16.84 14.31
CA MET A 63 83.67 -15.87 14.06
C MET A 63 85.09 -16.48 13.94
N ALA A 64 85.27 -17.70 13.55
CA ALA A 64 86.53 -18.31 13.28
C ALA A 64 86.58 -19.22 12.06
N VAL A 65 86.17 -18.70 10.87
CA VAL A 65 86.62 -19.29 9.61
C VAL A 65 86.92 -18.17 8.63
N GLN A 66 88.14 -18.06 8.26
CA GLN A 66 88.69 -17.13 7.33
C GLN A 66 88.18 -17.29 5.87
N ASP A 67 88.07 -16.15 5.22
CA ASP A 67 88.30 -15.88 3.82
C ASP A 67 87.85 -16.97 2.79
N SER A 68 86.60 -16.89 2.37
CA SER A 68 86.22 -17.12 0.96
C SER A 68 85.15 -16.11 0.58
N VAL A 69 85.46 -15.25 -0.40
CA VAL A 69 84.57 -14.30 -1.02
C VAL A 69 83.31 -15.08 -1.47
N PRO A 70 82.11 -14.80 -0.92
CA PRO A 70 80.86 -15.42 -1.51
C PRO A 70 80.63 -14.80 -2.89
N PRO A 71 80.22 -15.62 -3.90
CA PRO A 71 79.84 -15.08 -5.17
C PRO A 71 78.68 -14.11 -4.93
N LYS A 72 78.68 -12.91 -5.54
CA LYS A 72 77.61 -11.95 -5.53
C LYS A 72 76.32 -12.69 -5.93
N ARG A 73 75.42 -12.92 -4.91
CA ARG A 73 74.03 -13.34 -5.24
C ARG A 73 73.49 -12.29 -6.23
N LYS A 74 73.21 -12.71 -7.42
CA LYS A 74 72.40 -11.95 -8.38
C LYS A 74 71.14 -11.53 -7.62
N LYS A 75 70.84 -10.24 -7.52
CA LYS A 75 69.61 -9.76 -6.96
C LYS A 75 68.48 -10.53 -7.67
N GLU A 76 67.63 -11.20 -6.88
CA GLU A 76 66.43 -11.84 -7.41
C GLU A 76 65.68 -10.80 -8.22
N ALA A 77 65.28 -11.14 -9.44
CA ALA A 77 64.64 -10.22 -10.36
C ALA A 77 63.21 -9.82 -9.94
N LEU A 78 62.57 -10.61 -9.06
CA LEU A 78 61.21 -10.43 -8.56
C LEU A 78 61.18 -10.62 -7.04
N ASP A 79 60.26 -9.93 -6.36
CA ASP A 79 60.12 -9.92 -4.89
C ASP A 79 59.41 -11.19 -4.35
N ALA A 80 58.76 -11.98 -5.24
CA ALA A 80 58.06 -13.23 -4.90
C ALA A 80 58.28 -14.28 -6.00
N PRO A 81 58.11 -15.58 -5.71
CA PRO A 81 58.16 -16.63 -6.72
C PRO A 81 56.91 -16.55 -7.63
N VAL A 82 57.12 -16.77 -8.91
CA VAL A 82 56.05 -16.94 -9.89
C VAL A 82 55.65 -18.42 -9.95
N VAL A 83 54.39 -18.70 -9.68
CA VAL A 83 53.84 -20.06 -9.79
C VAL A 83 53.13 -20.16 -11.12
N TYR A 84 53.42 -21.19 -11.88
CA TYR A 84 52.85 -21.43 -13.24
C TYR A 84 52.42 -22.86 -13.41
N GLU A 85 51.33 -23.03 -14.15
CA GLU A 85 50.71 -24.32 -14.47
C GLU A 85 50.32 -24.29 -15.98
N SER A 86 50.33 -25.47 -16.61
CA SER A 86 49.90 -25.64 -17.97
C SER A 86 49.28 -27.02 -18.13
N SER A 87 48.21 -27.17 -18.93
CA SER A 87 47.56 -28.47 -19.13
C SER A 87 48.14 -29.27 -20.29
N ASP A 88 48.94 -28.65 -21.20
CA ASP A 88 49.43 -29.32 -22.37
C ASP A 88 50.97 -29.42 -22.36
N SER A 89 51.70 -28.34 -22.61
CA SER A 89 53.15 -28.36 -22.61
C SER A 89 53.79 -27.11 -22.10
N MET A 90 55.00 -27.26 -21.61
CA MET A 90 55.83 -26.16 -21.11
C MET A 90 57.21 -26.21 -21.77
N ILE A 91 57.62 -25.19 -22.48
CA ILE A 91 58.85 -25.13 -23.24
C ILE A 91 59.76 -24.03 -22.65
N TRP A 92 60.97 -24.38 -22.28
CA TRP A 92 62.02 -23.47 -21.82
C TRP A 92 63.10 -23.33 -22.89
N ASP A 93 63.43 -22.11 -23.27
CA ASP A 93 64.46 -21.81 -24.23
C ASP A 93 65.73 -21.26 -23.52
N ASN A 94 66.87 -21.59 -24.06
CA ASN A 94 68.15 -21.08 -23.55
C ASN A 94 68.30 -19.55 -23.62
N GLY A 95 67.39 -18.88 -24.36
CA GLY A 95 67.28 -17.41 -24.41
C GLY A 95 66.56 -16.76 -23.25
N GLY A 96 66.18 -17.51 -22.17
CA GLY A 96 65.46 -17.01 -21.05
C GLY A 96 63.95 -16.87 -21.21
N TYR A 97 63.37 -17.53 -22.18
CA TYR A 97 61.91 -17.57 -22.42
C TYR A 97 61.30 -18.87 -21.87
N ALA A 98 60.16 -18.74 -21.25
CA ALA A 98 59.30 -19.88 -20.89
C ALA A 98 57.98 -19.69 -21.58
N SER A 99 57.50 -20.73 -22.31
CA SER A 99 56.22 -20.75 -22.99
C SER A 99 55.35 -21.86 -22.46
N LEU A 100 54.10 -21.51 -22.07
CA LEU A 100 53.06 -22.38 -21.56
C LEU A 100 51.97 -22.55 -22.61
N PHE A 101 51.57 -23.76 -22.93
CA PHE A 101 50.55 -24.08 -23.92
C PHE A 101 49.45 -24.89 -23.29
N GLY A 102 48.23 -24.65 -23.70
CA GLY A 102 47.00 -25.32 -23.16
C GLY A 102 46.62 -24.83 -21.80
N ASN A 103 45.74 -23.84 -21.71
CA ASN A 103 45.21 -23.27 -20.44
C ASN A 103 46.32 -22.94 -19.45
N GLY A 104 47.32 -22.22 -19.90
CA GLY A 104 48.43 -21.75 -19.05
C GLY A 104 47.88 -20.86 -17.94
N LYS A 105 48.41 -21.03 -16.71
CA LYS A 105 48.08 -20.23 -15.55
C LYS A 105 49.34 -19.74 -14.88
N VAL A 106 49.43 -18.44 -14.63
CA VAL A 106 50.53 -17.79 -13.92
C VAL A 106 50.02 -17.00 -12.76
N ASN A 107 50.53 -17.29 -11.58
CA ASN A 107 50.23 -16.60 -10.34
C ASN A 107 51.44 -15.90 -9.79
N TYR A 108 51.34 -14.60 -9.55
CA TYR A 108 52.37 -13.78 -8.91
C TYR A 108 51.70 -12.85 -7.90
N GLN A 109 52.00 -13.05 -6.61
CA GLN A 109 51.36 -12.30 -5.52
C GLN A 109 49.81 -12.32 -5.64
N ASN A 110 49.18 -11.18 -5.90
CA ASN A 110 47.72 -11.02 -6.07
C ASN A 110 47.27 -11.12 -7.53
N VAL A 111 48.22 -11.29 -8.45
CA VAL A 111 47.92 -11.35 -9.92
C VAL A 111 47.78 -12.79 -10.36
N GLU A 112 46.68 -13.07 -11.02
CA GLU A 112 46.39 -14.35 -11.69
C GLU A 112 46.17 -14.05 -13.17
N LEU A 113 46.92 -14.75 -14.05
CA LEU A 113 46.81 -14.67 -15.48
C LEU A 113 46.58 -16.06 -16.05
N THR A 114 45.50 -16.22 -16.80
CA THR A 114 45.17 -17.47 -17.50
C THR A 114 45.01 -17.20 -18.99
N ALA A 115 45.57 -18.06 -19.86
CA ALA A 115 45.39 -17.94 -21.28
C ALA A 115 45.71 -19.26 -21.99
N ALA A 116 45.32 -19.41 -23.24
CA ALA A 116 45.67 -20.57 -24.07
C ALA A 116 47.19 -20.65 -24.30
N VAL A 117 47.86 -19.51 -24.48
CA VAL A 117 49.32 -19.43 -24.62
C VAL A 117 49.85 -18.32 -23.76
N ILE A 118 50.84 -18.63 -22.91
CA ILE A 118 51.54 -17.63 -22.09
C ILE A 118 53.05 -17.74 -22.40
N LYS A 119 53.68 -16.62 -22.76
CA LYS A 119 55.11 -16.51 -22.97
C LYS A 119 55.72 -15.58 -21.91
N MET A 120 56.70 -16.07 -21.16
CA MET A 120 57.38 -15.30 -20.13
C MET A 120 58.81 -15.07 -20.51
N GLN A 121 59.26 -13.82 -20.41
CA GLN A 121 60.64 -13.45 -20.60
C GLN A 121 61.25 -13.18 -19.20
N MET A 122 62.07 -14.11 -18.70
CA MET A 122 62.58 -14.10 -17.36
C MET A 122 63.48 -12.93 -17.04
N ASP A 123 64.34 -12.56 -17.97
CA ASP A 123 65.33 -11.48 -17.78
C ASP A 123 64.70 -10.09 -17.62
N SER A 124 63.60 -9.86 -18.31
CA SER A 124 62.85 -8.58 -18.28
C SER A 124 61.65 -8.61 -17.38
N SER A 125 61.32 -9.77 -16.76
CA SER A 125 60.11 -9.98 -15.95
C SER A 125 58.81 -9.68 -16.72
N LEU A 126 58.81 -9.91 -18.02
CA LEU A 126 57.71 -9.60 -18.95
C LEU A 126 56.94 -10.87 -19.27
N VAL A 127 55.62 -10.81 -19.23
CA VAL A 127 54.76 -11.88 -19.67
C VAL A 127 53.82 -11.40 -20.78
N TYR A 128 53.62 -12.27 -21.76
CA TYR A 128 52.69 -12.10 -22.87
C TYR A 128 51.66 -13.23 -22.80
N ALA A 129 50.42 -12.92 -22.98
CA ALA A 129 49.34 -13.91 -23.00
C ALA A 129 48.42 -13.70 -24.23
N ASP A 130 48.13 -14.76 -24.92
CA ASP A 130 47.37 -14.78 -26.16
C ASP A 130 46.34 -15.92 -26.16
N GLY A 131 45.18 -15.68 -26.81
CA GLY A 131 44.25 -16.70 -27.21
C GLY A 131 44.71 -17.44 -28.46
N VAL A 132 44.15 -18.60 -28.71
CA VAL A 132 44.41 -19.40 -29.93
C VAL A 132 43.16 -19.39 -30.80
N ARG A 133 43.35 -19.18 -32.13
CA ARG A 133 42.25 -19.29 -33.10
C ARG A 133 41.92 -20.76 -33.33
N ASP A 134 40.66 -21.13 -33.20
CA ASP A 134 40.20 -22.48 -33.53
C ASP A 134 40.12 -22.70 -35.07
N SER A 135 39.70 -23.89 -35.46
CA SER A 135 39.58 -24.26 -36.90
C SER A 135 38.47 -23.48 -37.63
N LEU A 136 37.60 -22.79 -36.94
CA LEU A 136 36.55 -21.92 -37.48
C LEU A 136 36.98 -20.44 -37.54
N GLY A 137 38.17 -20.13 -36.99
CA GLY A 137 38.70 -18.77 -36.89
C GLY A 137 38.30 -17.98 -35.69
N GLU A 138 37.51 -18.55 -34.76
CA GLU A 138 37.13 -17.94 -33.50
C GLU A 138 38.27 -18.01 -32.50
N LEU A 139 38.41 -16.94 -31.67
CA LEU A 139 39.42 -16.88 -30.64
C LEU A 139 38.95 -17.71 -29.42
N SER A 140 39.79 -18.68 -29.00
CA SER A 140 39.47 -19.54 -27.88
C SER A 140 40.61 -19.45 -26.83
N GLY A 141 40.25 -19.57 -25.55
CA GLY A 141 41.19 -19.47 -24.44
C GLY A 141 41.82 -18.07 -24.31
N THR A 142 41.01 -17.03 -24.50
CA THR A 142 41.35 -15.62 -24.33
C THR A 142 42.01 -15.36 -22.97
N PRO A 143 43.01 -14.46 -22.90
CA PRO A 143 43.64 -14.10 -21.66
C PRO A 143 42.69 -13.50 -20.63
N ILE A 144 42.67 -14.02 -19.42
CA ILE A 144 41.95 -13.48 -18.26
C ILE A 144 42.97 -13.04 -17.24
N PHE A 145 43.00 -11.75 -16.98
CA PHE A 145 43.87 -11.13 -16.00
C PHE A 145 43.08 -10.73 -14.76
N LYS A 146 43.51 -11.15 -13.60
CA LYS A 146 42.85 -10.85 -12.33
C LYS A 146 43.85 -10.26 -11.37
N ASP A 147 43.56 -9.06 -10.85
CA ASP A 147 44.37 -8.38 -9.86
C ASP A 147 43.46 -7.98 -8.68
N GLY A 148 43.56 -8.73 -7.60
CA GLY A 148 42.86 -8.43 -6.37
C GLY A 148 41.32 -8.63 -6.35
N GLY A 149 40.66 -9.09 -7.45
CA GLY A 149 39.24 -9.39 -7.37
C GLY A 149 38.48 -9.34 -8.69
N THR A 150 38.58 -8.29 -9.50
CA THR A 150 37.81 -8.17 -10.76
C THR A 150 38.58 -8.83 -11.92
N PRO A 151 38.00 -9.76 -12.66
CA PRO A 151 38.60 -10.31 -13.87
C PRO A 151 38.49 -9.32 -15.04
N TYR A 152 39.57 -9.28 -15.83
CA TYR A 152 39.67 -8.56 -17.10
C TYR A 152 39.92 -9.55 -18.22
N GLU A 153 39.03 -9.66 -19.13
CA GLU A 153 39.14 -10.50 -20.32
C GLU A 153 39.68 -9.68 -21.46
N SER A 154 40.55 -10.27 -22.33
CA SER A 154 41.17 -9.54 -23.41
C SER A 154 41.68 -10.49 -24.50
N ASN A 155 42.03 -9.98 -25.67
CA ASN A 155 42.60 -10.76 -26.73
C ASN A 155 44.11 -10.91 -26.60
N HIS A 156 44.78 -9.90 -26.06
CA HIS A 156 46.23 -9.89 -25.82
C HIS A 156 46.58 -9.12 -24.59
N ILE A 157 47.44 -9.67 -23.74
CA ILE A 157 47.97 -9.02 -22.55
C ILE A 157 49.54 -9.07 -22.60
N SER A 158 50.13 -7.93 -22.35
CA SER A 158 51.56 -7.87 -21.95
C SER A 158 51.64 -7.21 -20.58
N TYR A 159 52.33 -7.87 -19.65
CA TYR A 159 52.46 -7.41 -18.25
C TYR A 159 53.85 -7.57 -17.76
N ASN A 160 54.35 -6.59 -17.05
CA ASN A 160 55.66 -6.61 -16.42
C ASN A 160 55.54 -6.74 -14.91
N PHE A 161 55.95 -7.87 -14.34
CA PHE A 161 55.82 -8.17 -12.92
C PHE A 161 56.66 -7.26 -12.01
N LYS A 162 57.76 -6.66 -12.55
CA LYS A 162 58.62 -5.80 -11.76
C LYS A 162 58.16 -4.36 -11.70
N THR A 163 57.61 -3.84 -12.79
CA THR A 163 57.09 -2.47 -12.85
C THR A 163 55.58 -2.37 -12.62
N GLU A 164 54.89 -3.50 -12.52
CA GLU A 164 53.45 -3.64 -12.36
C GLU A 164 52.65 -2.96 -13.48
N LYS A 165 53.26 -2.68 -14.60
CA LYS A 165 52.64 -2.06 -15.76
C LYS A 165 52.20 -3.12 -16.75
N GLY A 166 51.03 -2.91 -17.33
CA GLY A 166 50.47 -3.79 -18.33
C GLY A 166 49.92 -3.02 -19.55
N TYR A 167 49.89 -3.69 -20.66
CA TYR A 167 49.20 -3.24 -21.87
C TYR A 167 48.24 -4.34 -22.29
N ILE A 168 46.97 -3.98 -22.55
CA ILE A 168 45.87 -4.89 -22.75
C ILE A 168 45.08 -4.43 -23.97
N ASN A 169 44.91 -5.34 -24.93
CA ASN A 169 44.13 -5.10 -26.16
C ASN A 169 42.74 -5.73 -26.00
N GLU A 170 41.72 -4.98 -26.42
CA GLU A 170 40.31 -5.42 -26.42
C GLU A 170 39.89 -5.90 -25.03
N ILE A 171 39.92 -4.98 -24.07
CA ILE A 171 39.53 -5.27 -22.69
C ILE A 171 38.02 -5.28 -22.52
N ILE A 172 37.50 -6.30 -21.85
CA ILE A 172 36.14 -6.36 -21.34
C ILE A 172 36.18 -6.54 -19.83
N THR A 173 35.53 -5.65 -19.12
CA THR A 173 35.49 -5.73 -17.65
C THR A 173 34.15 -5.28 -17.11
N GLN A 174 33.64 -5.98 -16.10
CA GLN A 174 32.45 -5.56 -15.38
C GLN A 174 32.83 -4.53 -14.31
N GLN A 175 32.23 -3.36 -14.40
CA GLN A 175 32.45 -2.27 -13.44
C GLN A 175 31.08 -1.78 -12.90
N GLY A 176 30.80 -2.06 -11.62
CA GLY A 176 29.50 -1.77 -11.02
C GLY A 176 28.37 -2.58 -11.64
N GLU A 177 27.30 -1.91 -12.11
CA GLU A 177 26.16 -2.54 -12.78
C GLU A 177 26.37 -2.74 -14.29
N GLY A 178 27.50 -2.29 -14.86
CA GLY A 178 27.71 -2.30 -16.31
C GLY A 178 29.04 -2.91 -16.72
N TYR A 179 29.21 -2.99 -18.03
CA TYR A 179 30.37 -3.49 -18.71
C TYR A 179 31.12 -2.33 -19.37
N MET A 180 32.42 -2.37 -19.25
CA MET A 180 33.32 -1.45 -19.94
C MET A 180 34.15 -2.24 -20.91
N THR A 181 34.13 -1.83 -22.20
CA THR A 181 34.94 -2.40 -23.25
C THR A 181 35.79 -1.32 -23.87
N SER A 182 36.97 -1.68 -24.35
CA SER A 182 37.89 -0.75 -24.99
C SER A 182 38.86 -1.46 -25.91
N ALA A 183 39.28 -0.79 -26.96
CA ALA A 183 40.27 -1.31 -27.88
C ALA A 183 41.68 -1.38 -27.25
N GLU A 184 42.02 -0.40 -26.40
CA GLU A 184 43.35 -0.34 -25.78
C GLU A 184 43.27 0.12 -24.32
N ALA A 185 43.96 -0.58 -23.43
CA ALA A 185 44.11 -0.18 -22.05
C ALA A 185 45.53 -0.35 -21.54
N LYS A 186 45.96 0.57 -20.68
CA LYS A 186 47.24 0.53 -19.97
C LYS A 186 47.01 0.46 -18.48
N LYS A 187 47.53 -0.57 -17.82
CA LYS A 187 47.57 -0.68 -16.36
C LYS A 187 48.76 0.08 -15.82
N GLY A 188 48.52 0.95 -14.86
CA GLY A 188 49.57 1.64 -14.07
C GLY A 188 49.99 0.89 -12.80
N PRO A 189 51.06 1.33 -12.14
CA PRO A 189 51.61 0.63 -10.98
C PRO A 189 50.73 0.76 -9.71
N GLU A 190 49.84 1.76 -9.65
CA GLU A 190 48.92 1.95 -8.53
C GLU A 190 47.59 1.19 -8.72
N GLY A 191 47.51 0.27 -9.71
CA GLY A 191 46.35 -0.50 -10.03
C GLY A 191 45.28 0.26 -10.87
N GLU A 192 45.59 1.49 -11.33
CA GLU A 192 44.72 2.25 -12.22
C GLU A 192 44.86 1.79 -13.68
N TYR A 193 43.76 1.97 -14.44
CA TYR A 193 43.74 1.68 -15.89
C TYR A 193 43.54 2.98 -16.67
N TYR A 194 44.28 3.18 -17.71
CA TYR A 194 44.11 4.24 -18.69
C TYR A 194 43.56 3.61 -19.95
N ILE A 195 42.41 4.04 -20.37
CA ILE A 195 41.61 3.46 -21.42
C ILE A 195 41.47 4.46 -22.56
N ALA A 196 41.66 4.00 -23.80
CA ALA A 196 41.42 4.78 -24.98
C ALA A 196 40.29 4.15 -25.80
N ASP A 197 39.43 5.00 -26.40
CA ASP A 197 38.28 4.60 -27.23
C ASP A 197 37.44 3.51 -26.62
N GLY A 198 36.91 3.82 -25.44
CA GLY A 198 36.11 2.87 -24.65
C GLY A 198 34.61 3.15 -24.73
N ILE A 199 33.82 2.12 -24.43
CA ILE A 199 32.40 2.20 -24.26
C ILE A 199 32.01 1.68 -22.90
N TYR A 200 30.99 2.29 -22.32
CA TYR A 200 30.36 1.82 -21.09
C TYR A 200 28.88 1.55 -21.34
N THR A 201 28.42 0.36 -21.02
CA THR A 201 27.03 -0.04 -21.15
C THR A 201 26.56 -0.85 -19.95
N THR A 202 25.27 -0.77 -19.64
CA THR A 202 24.62 -1.64 -18.65
C THR A 202 23.75 -2.70 -19.35
N CYS A 203 23.94 -2.88 -20.65
CA CYS A 203 23.38 -3.98 -21.40
C CYS A 203 24.19 -5.25 -21.10
N ASP A 204 23.52 -6.38 -20.94
CA ASP A 204 24.16 -7.68 -20.76
C ASP A 204 24.69 -8.23 -22.12
N ASP A 205 24.17 -7.74 -23.23
CA ASP A 205 24.78 -7.88 -24.54
C ASP A 205 25.83 -6.79 -24.70
N HIS A 206 27.08 -7.13 -24.39
CA HIS A 206 28.20 -6.18 -24.37
C HIS A 206 28.98 -6.17 -25.68
N GLU A 207 28.71 -7.11 -26.57
CA GLU A 207 29.28 -7.14 -27.92
C GLU A 207 28.52 -6.20 -28.86
N ASP A 208 27.18 -6.23 -28.85
CA ASP A 208 26.31 -5.31 -29.60
C ASP A 208 25.30 -4.63 -28.70
N PRO A 209 25.73 -3.70 -27.84
CA PRO A 209 24.88 -3.12 -26.81
C PRO A 209 23.80 -2.21 -27.43
N HIS A 210 22.56 -2.37 -26.97
CA HIS A 210 21.45 -1.52 -27.40
C HIS A 210 21.66 -0.02 -27.07
N PHE A 211 22.53 0.31 -26.14
CA PHE A 211 23.03 1.65 -25.90
C PHE A 211 24.37 1.59 -25.19
N ASN A 212 25.19 2.60 -25.44
CA ASN A 212 26.48 2.78 -24.77
C ASN A 212 26.81 4.26 -24.60
N ILE A 213 27.66 4.54 -23.63
CA ILE A 213 28.35 5.83 -23.52
C ILE A 213 29.75 5.63 -24.06
N ARG A 214 30.03 6.18 -25.23
CA ARG A 214 31.34 6.13 -25.84
C ARG A 214 32.20 7.31 -25.39
N PHE A 215 33.40 7.03 -24.95
CA PHE A 215 34.34 8.04 -24.47
C PHE A 215 35.70 7.86 -25.17
N THR A 216 36.38 8.97 -25.38
CA THR A 216 37.68 8.96 -26.08
C THR A 216 38.80 8.50 -25.16
N ARG A 217 38.75 8.88 -23.90
CA ARG A 217 39.74 8.50 -22.86
C ARG A 217 39.08 8.39 -21.50
N ALA A 218 39.55 7.41 -20.71
CA ALA A 218 39.14 7.30 -19.34
C ALA A 218 40.32 6.85 -18.44
N LYS A 219 40.28 7.26 -17.18
CA LYS A 219 41.08 6.72 -16.10
C LYS A 219 40.16 5.97 -15.16
N VAL A 220 40.33 4.67 -15.02
CA VAL A 220 39.55 3.80 -14.16
C VAL A 220 40.39 3.48 -12.91
N ARG A 221 39.84 3.73 -11.75
CA ARG A 221 40.35 3.30 -10.45
C ARG A 221 39.40 2.24 -9.91
N PRO A 222 39.76 0.95 -9.99
CA PRO A 222 38.87 -0.13 -9.61
C PRO A 222 38.35 0.02 -8.19
N GLY A 223 37.05 -0.25 -7.96
CA GLY A 223 36.40 -0.07 -6.65
C GLY A 223 36.22 1.38 -6.19
N ARG A 224 36.71 2.38 -6.95
CA ARG A 224 36.68 3.79 -6.55
C ARG A 224 35.86 4.65 -7.53
N ASP A 225 36.37 4.88 -8.74
CA ASP A 225 35.71 5.73 -9.73
C ASP A 225 36.26 5.55 -11.14
N VAL A 226 35.51 6.08 -12.11
CA VAL A 226 35.94 6.31 -13.48
C VAL A 226 35.89 7.79 -13.79
N ILE A 227 36.97 8.34 -14.28
CA ILE A 227 37.07 9.70 -14.79
C ILE A 227 37.23 9.60 -16.29
N PHE A 228 36.32 10.22 -17.06
CA PHE A 228 36.35 10.15 -18.51
C PHE A 228 36.35 11.54 -19.14
N GLY A 229 37.00 11.61 -20.32
CA GLY A 229 37.05 12.82 -21.15
C GLY A 229 35.78 12.94 -22.00
N PRO A 230 35.91 13.55 -23.21
CA PRO A 230 34.74 13.73 -24.05
C PRO A 230 34.01 12.42 -24.32
N ALA A 231 32.70 12.45 -24.07
CA ALA A 231 31.83 11.28 -24.24
C ALA A 231 30.53 11.66 -24.91
N TYR A 232 29.92 10.72 -25.60
CA TYR A 232 28.58 10.85 -26.17
C TYR A 232 27.78 9.56 -26.01
N LEU A 233 26.46 9.73 -26.00
CA LEU A 233 25.54 8.62 -25.93
C LEU A 233 25.27 8.06 -27.31
N GLU A 234 25.35 6.76 -27.47
CA GLU A 234 25.01 6.02 -28.67
C GLU A 234 23.87 5.04 -28.35
N VAL A 235 22.87 4.97 -29.21
CA VAL A 235 21.73 4.07 -29.07
C VAL A 235 21.53 3.32 -30.38
N MET A 236 21.59 1.99 -30.34
CA MET A 236 21.52 1.13 -31.51
C MET A 236 22.50 1.55 -32.64
N GLY A 237 23.74 1.87 -32.27
CA GLY A 237 24.77 2.31 -33.20
C GLY A 237 24.64 3.77 -33.71
N VAL A 238 23.60 4.50 -33.30
CA VAL A 238 23.35 5.90 -33.70
C VAL A 238 23.81 6.86 -32.60
N PRO A 239 24.79 7.73 -32.83
CA PRO A 239 25.22 8.74 -31.89
C PRO A 239 24.12 9.79 -31.70
N LEU A 240 23.76 10.03 -30.43
CA LEU A 240 22.81 11.09 -30.04
C LEU A 240 23.56 12.41 -29.79
N PRO A 241 22.93 13.56 -30.02
CA PRO A 241 23.52 14.89 -29.76
C PRO A 241 23.64 15.22 -28.26
N LEU A 242 23.89 14.22 -27.46
CA LEU A 242 24.18 14.37 -26.04
C LEU A 242 25.70 14.23 -25.82
N PHE A 243 26.39 15.35 -25.76
CA PHE A 243 27.81 15.43 -25.57
C PHE A 243 28.16 15.86 -24.16
N ILE A 244 29.04 15.10 -23.51
CA ILE A 244 29.56 15.38 -22.17
C ILE A 244 31.06 15.65 -22.32
N PRO A 245 31.56 16.89 -22.12
CA PRO A 245 32.97 17.20 -22.34
C PRO A 245 33.88 16.55 -21.31
N PHE A 246 33.39 16.30 -20.12
CA PHE A 246 34.11 15.70 -19.00
C PHE A 246 33.13 15.15 -17.98
N GLY A 247 33.41 13.98 -17.41
CA GLY A 247 32.56 13.38 -16.36
C GLY A 247 33.32 12.41 -15.48
N PHE A 248 32.69 12.00 -14.41
CA PHE A 248 33.13 10.91 -13.55
C PHE A 248 31.95 10.16 -12.97
N PHE A 249 32.11 8.85 -12.74
CA PHE A 249 31.20 8.11 -11.85
C PHE A 249 31.98 7.39 -10.78
N PRO A 250 31.55 7.52 -9.53
CA PRO A 250 32.10 6.73 -8.45
C PRO A 250 31.56 5.28 -8.53
N PHE A 251 32.40 4.28 -8.34
CA PHE A 251 31.99 2.93 -8.05
C PHE A 251 31.76 2.83 -6.55
N LEU A 252 30.51 2.76 -6.18
CA LEU A 252 30.13 2.67 -4.79
C LEU A 252 29.94 1.22 -4.41
N GLU A 253 30.70 0.72 -3.49
CA GLU A 253 30.59 -0.63 -2.91
C GLU A 253 29.37 -0.78 -2.00
N GLY A 254 28.31 0.00 -2.20
CA GLY A 254 27.11 -0.02 -1.37
C GLY A 254 25.84 -0.06 -2.18
N ASP A 255 24.80 -0.71 -1.63
CA ASP A 255 23.48 -0.81 -2.25
C ASP A 255 22.81 0.55 -2.50
N TYR A 256 23.31 1.66 -1.92
CA TYR A 256 22.81 3.00 -2.15
C TYR A 256 23.84 4.09 -1.82
N ALA A 257 23.75 5.23 -2.51
CA ALA A 257 24.65 6.37 -2.34
C ALA A 257 23.96 7.71 -2.57
N SER A 258 24.54 8.78 -1.98
CA SER A 258 24.11 10.15 -2.26
C SER A 258 24.55 10.59 -3.65
N GLY A 259 23.73 11.39 -4.32
CA GLY A 259 24.05 11.83 -5.68
C GLY A 259 23.08 12.85 -6.25
N ILE A 260 23.46 13.41 -7.40
CA ILE A 260 22.67 14.38 -8.15
C ILE A 260 21.60 13.65 -8.93
N ILE A 261 20.38 14.19 -8.91
CA ILE A 261 19.27 13.73 -9.73
C ILE A 261 19.15 14.67 -10.93
N VAL A 262 19.32 14.12 -12.12
CA VAL A 262 19.25 14.89 -13.36
C VAL A 262 17.81 15.31 -13.62
N PRO A 263 17.56 16.62 -13.92
CA PRO A 263 16.21 17.08 -14.21
C PRO A 263 15.70 16.55 -15.55
N THR A 264 14.40 16.31 -15.62
CA THR A 264 13.71 16.11 -16.88
C THR A 264 13.40 17.46 -17.50
N TYR A 265 13.59 17.57 -18.79
CA TYR A 265 13.28 18.77 -19.56
C TYR A 265 12.05 18.55 -20.45
N GLY A 266 11.45 19.64 -20.85
CA GLY A 266 10.31 19.64 -21.78
C GLY A 266 9.73 21.04 -21.90
N ASP A 267 8.62 21.12 -22.61
CA ASP A 267 7.88 22.35 -22.83
C ASP A 267 6.43 22.23 -22.36
N GLU A 268 5.85 23.32 -21.98
CA GLU A 268 4.44 23.46 -21.68
C GLU A 268 3.94 24.82 -22.17
N MET A 269 2.78 24.82 -22.81
CA MET A 269 2.24 25.97 -23.52
C MET A 269 2.06 27.20 -22.63
N GLU A 270 1.56 27.03 -21.40
CA GLU A 270 1.23 28.14 -20.51
C GLU A 270 2.45 28.66 -19.74
N ARG A 271 3.38 27.80 -19.35
CA ARG A 271 4.54 28.10 -18.49
C ARG A 271 5.89 28.09 -19.21
N GLY A 272 5.92 27.67 -20.49
CA GLY A 272 7.12 27.62 -21.32
C GLY A 272 7.97 26.37 -21.08
N PHE A 273 9.27 26.45 -21.45
CA PHE A 273 10.21 25.36 -21.23
C PHE A 273 10.43 25.14 -19.73
N TYR A 274 10.63 23.89 -19.35
CA TYR A 274 10.86 23.53 -17.96
C TYR A 274 12.04 22.58 -17.78
N LEU A 275 12.67 22.72 -16.61
CA LEU A 275 13.50 21.68 -15.97
C LEU A 275 12.79 21.25 -14.69
N LYS A 276 12.50 19.95 -14.57
CA LYS A 276 11.68 19.41 -13.48
C LYS A 276 12.31 18.17 -12.87
N ASP A 277 12.01 17.97 -11.59
CA ASP A 277 12.44 16.81 -10.81
C ASP A 277 13.98 16.66 -10.72
N GLY A 278 14.74 17.75 -10.95
CA GLY A 278 16.17 17.83 -10.70
C GLY A 278 16.49 18.14 -9.26
N GLY A 279 17.60 17.62 -8.73
CA GLY A 279 17.95 17.86 -7.36
C GLY A 279 19.06 16.99 -6.80
N TYR A 280 18.95 16.65 -5.52
CA TYR A 280 19.95 15.85 -4.84
C TYR A 280 19.29 14.80 -3.95
N TYR A 281 19.83 13.59 -4.00
CA TYR A 281 19.49 12.49 -3.12
C TYR A 281 20.54 12.37 -2.02
N PHE A 282 20.10 12.39 -0.78
CA PHE A 282 20.92 12.21 0.41
C PHE A 282 20.67 10.81 0.97
N ALA A 283 21.66 9.95 0.89
CA ALA A 283 21.70 8.67 1.57
C ALA A 283 22.16 8.88 3.02
N LEU A 284 21.25 9.27 3.90
CA LEU A 284 21.59 9.72 5.26
C LEU A 284 21.93 8.56 6.20
N SER A 285 21.22 7.43 6.08
CA SER A 285 21.48 6.23 6.86
C SER A 285 20.74 5.03 6.27
N ASP A 286 21.06 3.82 6.74
CA ASP A 286 20.34 2.57 6.33
C ASP A 286 18.84 2.60 6.60
N TYR A 287 18.37 3.53 7.42
CA TYR A 287 16.97 3.61 7.83
C TYR A 287 16.20 4.80 7.27
N PHE A 288 16.89 5.80 6.75
CA PHE A 288 16.34 7.09 6.40
C PHE A 288 17.06 7.72 5.22
N ASP A 289 16.33 8.12 4.20
CA ASP A 289 16.83 8.89 3.06
C ASP A 289 16.14 10.26 2.96
N LEU A 290 16.71 11.15 2.17
CA LEU A 290 16.11 12.43 1.83
C LEU A 290 16.40 12.77 0.37
N LYS A 291 15.34 13.08 -0.37
CA LYS A 291 15.40 13.52 -1.76
C LYS A 291 14.83 14.92 -1.86
N VAL A 292 15.64 15.87 -2.30
CA VAL A 292 15.22 17.26 -2.51
C VAL A 292 15.24 17.56 -3.99
N LEU A 293 14.10 17.99 -4.53
CA LEU A 293 13.92 18.26 -5.95
C LEU A 293 13.42 19.67 -6.18
N GLY A 294 13.83 20.23 -7.30
CA GLY A 294 13.37 21.53 -7.81
C GLY A 294 12.72 21.40 -9.17
N GLU A 295 11.89 22.37 -9.49
CA GLU A 295 11.36 22.59 -10.82
C GLU A 295 11.32 24.07 -11.15
N ILE A 296 11.68 24.43 -12.38
CA ILE A 296 11.68 25.80 -12.88
C ILE A 296 11.11 25.84 -14.29
N PHE A 297 10.44 26.94 -14.60
CA PHE A 297 9.82 27.20 -15.89
C PHE A 297 10.27 28.57 -16.40
N THR A 298 10.43 28.69 -17.71
CA THR A 298 10.94 29.93 -18.33
C THR A 298 10.07 31.14 -18.10
N LYS A 299 8.72 30.98 -17.95
CA LYS A 299 7.81 32.11 -17.61
C LYS A 299 7.77 32.43 -16.11
N GLY A 300 8.71 31.90 -15.32
CA GLY A 300 8.93 32.30 -13.92
C GLY A 300 8.11 31.51 -12.90
N SER A 301 7.43 30.41 -13.27
CA SER A 301 6.91 29.44 -12.33
C SER A 301 8.06 28.61 -11.76
N TRP A 302 7.96 28.22 -10.49
CA TRP A 302 8.96 27.37 -9.84
C TRP A 302 8.36 26.55 -8.72
N GLY A 303 9.02 25.49 -8.36
CA GLY A 303 8.60 24.62 -7.28
C GLY A 303 9.76 23.91 -6.62
N MET A 304 9.52 23.44 -5.40
CA MET A 304 10.46 22.67 -4.62
C MET A 304 9.73 21.57 -3.89
N SER A 305 10.31 20.38 -3.86
CA SER A 305 9.76 19.25 -3.12
C SER A 305 10.84 18.49 -2.36
N ALA A 306 10.45 17.91 -1.25
CA ALA A 306 11.29 17.03 -0.47
C ALA A 306 10.53 15.73 -0.19
N GLU A 307 11.17 14.61 -0.46
CA GLU A 307 10.67 13.27 -0.19
C GLU A 307 11.67 12.54 0.70
N SER A 308 11.16 11.89 1.72
CA SER A 308 11.95 11.04 2.61
C SER A 308 11.26 9.71 2.76
N LYS A 309 12.00 8.63 2.62
CA LYS A 309 11.55 7.27 2.93
C LYS A 309 12.32 6.78 4.13
N TYR A 310 11.62 6.14 5.05
CA TYR A 310 12.26 5.59 6.22
C TYR A 310 11.68 4.21 6.55
N LYS A 311 12.57 3.30 6.92
CA LYS A 311 12.20 1.93 7.21
C LYS A 311 13.17 1.31 8.21
N LYS A 312 12.60 0.75 9.29
CA LYS A 312 13.34 -0.12 10.20
C LYS A 312 12.64 -1.47 10.28
N ARG A 313 13.32 -2.52 9.83
CA ARG A 313 12.76 -3.88 9.75
C ARG A 313 12.16 -4.29 11.10
N TYR A 314 10.94 -4.83 11.09
CA TYR A 314 10.16 -5.23 12.26
C TYR A 314 9.81 -4.10 13.25
N LYS A 315 10.03 -2.83 12.92
CA LYS A 315 9.65 -1.70 13.76
C LYS A 315 8.66 -0.77 13.09
N TYR A 316 9.04 -0.15 11.97
CA TYR A 316 8.19 0.78 11.24
C TYR A 316 8.66 0.97 9.81
N ASN A 317 7.76 1.48 8.99
CA ASN A 317 8.05 2.02 7.67
C ASN A 317 7.17 3.24 7.40
N GLY A 318 7.64 4.12 6.54
CA GLY A 318 6.88 5.27 6.13
C GLY A 318 7.56 6.07 5.03
N ASN A 319 6.81 7.03 4.51
CA ASN A 319 7.31 8.04 3.60
C ASN A 319 6.71 9.40 3.95
N PHE A 320 7.50 10.44 3.81
CA PHE A 320 7.10 11.82 3.99
C PHE A 320 7.40 12.58 2.71
N TYR A 321 6.46 13.37 2.25
CA TYR A 321 6.58 14.19 1.05
C TYR A 321 6.00 15.56 1.34
N VAL A 322 6.74 16.60 1.01
CA VAL A 322 6.29 17.99 1.05
C VAL A 322 6.66 18.67 -0.27
N SER A 323 5.78 19.47 -0.78
CA SER A 323 6.01 20.22 -2.02
C SER A 323 5.38 21.62 -1.91
N SER A 324 6.08 22.60 -2.44
CA SER A 324 5.58 23.96 -2.61
C SER A 324 5.77 24.40 -4.07
N LEU A 325 4.70 24.91 -4.66
CA LEU A 325 4.65 25.36 -6.05
C LEU A 325 4.25 26.83 -6.10
N THR A 326 4.92 27.60 -6.93
CA THR A 326 4.49 28.94 -7.31
C THR A 326 4.25 28.93 -8.81
N THR A 327 2.99 28.96 -9.20
CA THR A 327 2.56 28.94 -10.60
C THR A 327 2.19 30.34 -11.04
N LYS A 328 2.79 30.78 -12.13
CA LYS A 328 2.48 32.03 -12.80
C LYS A 328 1.91 31.70 -14.17
N LEU A 329 0.73 32.20 -14.46
CA LEU A 329 0.03 32.05 -15.73
C LEU A 329 -0.24 33.43 -16.32
N GLY A 330 -0.27 33.53 -17.64
CA GLY A 330 -0.42 34.78 -18.35
C GLY A 330 0.82 35.68 -18.30
N ASP A 331 0.79 36.80 -19.01
CA ASP A 331 1.89 37.75 -19.06
C ASP A 331 1.63 38.95 -18.12
N LYS A 332 2.68 39.38 -17.44
CA LYS A 332 2.59 40.45 -16.43
C LYS A 332 2.05 41.74 -17.04
N GLY A 333 0.94 42.21 -16.49
CA GLY A 333 0.26 43.43 -16.95
C GLY A 333 -0.99 43.17 -17.79
N LEU A 334 -1.26 41.88 -18.16
CA LEU A 334 -2.49 41.49 -18.84
C LEU A 334 -3.55 41.00 -17.84
N PRO A 335 -4.85 41.02 -18.19
CA PRO A 335 -5.94 40.60 -17.28
C PRO A 335 -5.90 39.14 -16.89
N ASP A 336 -5.25 38.30 -17.68
CA ASP A 336 -5.10 36.87 -17.48
C ASP A 336 -3.92 36.50 -16.56
N TYR A 337 -3.12 37.51 -16.14
CA TYR A 337 -1.99 37.25 -15.23
C TYR A 337 -2.47 36.81 -13.86
N SER A 338 -2.06 35.64 -13.46
CA SER A 338 -2.36 35.06 -12.14
C SER A 338 -1.14 34.42 -11.50
N VAL A 339 -1.07 34.52 -10.18
CA VAL A 339 -0.02 33.87 -9.39
C VAL A 339 -0.69 33.03 -8.31
N THR A 340 -0.53 31.73 -8.37
CA THR A 340 -0.99 30.80 -7.35
C THR A 340 0.20 30.23 -6.57
N LYS A 341 0.03 30.09 -5.26
CA LYS A 341 0.98 29.45 -4.39
C LYS A 341 0.32 28.23 -3.78
N ASP A 342 0.82 27.09 -4.12
CA ASP A 342 0.28 25.81 -3.74
C ASP A 342 1.25 25.01 -2.89
N PHE A 343 0.72 24.19 -2.00
CA PHE A 343 1.53 23.25 -1.25
C PHE A 343 0.79 21.92 -1.07
N LYS A 344 1.59 20.87 -0.86
CA LYS A 344 1.10 19.52 -0.58
C LYS A 344 1.97 18.87 0.47
N VAL A 345 1.32 18.20 1.42
CA VAL A 345 1.95 17.37 2.42
C VAL A 345 1.33 15.98 2.35
N ARG A 346 2.16 14.98 2.19
CA ARG A 346 1.76 13.58 2.24
C ARG A 346 2.68 12.85 3.21
N TRP A 347 2.08 12.20 4.18
CA TRP A 347 2.81 11.40 5.14
C TRP A 347 2.10 10.07 5.35
N SER A 348 2.82 9.01 5.16
CA SER A 348 2.35 7.67 5.46
C SER A 348 3.33 7.05 6.45
N HIS A 349 2.79 6.55 7.54
CA HIS A 349 3.53 5.85 8.57
C HIS A 349 2.78 4.62 9.02
N ARG A 350 3.48 3.52 9.14
CA ARG A 350 2.92 2.28 9.66
C ARG A 350 3.92 1.62 10.61
N GLN A 351 3.50 1.45 11.83
CA GLN A 351 4.21 0.61 12.80
C GLN A 351 4.00 -0.86 12.46
N ASP A 352 5.07 -1.66 12.56
CA ASP A 352 4.99 -3.12 12.41
C ASP A 352 4.39 -3.73 13.69
N SER A 353 3.48 -4.68 13.55
CA SER A 353 2.89 -5.40 14.68
C SER A 353 3.91 -6.15 15.54
N LYS A 354 5.05 -6.54 14.96
CA LYS A 354 6.16 -7.18 15.67
C LYS A 354 6.93 -6.22 16.57
N ALA A 355 6.84 -4.90 16.34
CA ALA A 355 7.52 -3.90 17.16
C ALA A 355 6.96 -3.85 18.59
N ASN A 356 5.64 -3.88 18.69
CA ASN A 356 4.90 -3.96 19.95
C ASN A 356 3.48 -4.48 19.69
N PRO A 357 3.14 -5.68 20.15
CA PRO A 357 1.81 -6.27 19.92
C PRO A 357 0.66 -5.53 20.62
N TYR A 358 0.99 -4.71 21.63
CA TYR A 358 0.00 -3.96 22.41
C TYR A 358 -0.15 -2.51 22.01
N GLN A 359 0.62 -2.06 21.04
CA GLN A 359 0.62 -0.67 20.58
C GLN A 359 0.67 -0.64 19.07
N ASN A 360 -0.11 0.25 18.47
CA ASN A 360 -0.07 0.52 17.04
C ASN A 360 -0.16 2.02 16.79
N PHE A 361 0.73 2.51 15.94
CA PHE A 361 0.69 3.86 15.43
C PHE A 361 0.68 3.83 13.91
N SER A 362 -0.29 4.54 13.31
CA SER A 362 -0.36 4.69 11.86
C SER A 362 -0.78 6.10 11.49
N ALA A 363 -0.22 6.60 10.39
CA ALA A 363 -0.57 7.88 9.82
C ALA A 363 -0.73 7.76 8.31
N SER A 364 -1.77 8.39 7.80
CA SER A 364 -2.03 8.55 6.38
C SER A 364 -2.52 9.98 6.16
N VAL A 365 -1.59 10.90 5.97
CA VAL A 365 -1.86 12.31 5.74
C VAL A 365 -1.74 12.61 4.26
N ASN A 366 -2.77 13.24 3.70
CA ASN A 366 -2.81 13.74 2.33
C ASN A 366 -3.52 15.09 2.32
N PHE A 367 -2.75 16.14 2.52
CA PHE A 367 -3.25 17.50 2.57
C PHE A 367 -2.61 18.33 1.45
N ALA A 368 -3.40 19.11 0.73
CA ALA A 368 -2.89 20.01 -0.28
C ALA A 368 -3.86 21.18 -0.47
N THR A 369 -3.37 22.31 -0.97
CA THR A 369 -4.22 23.40 -1.45
C THR A 369 -5.15 22.93 -2.57
N GLN A 370 -6.30 23.58 -2.70
CA GLN A 370 -7.34 23.22 -3.67
C GLN A 370 -6.81 23.17 -5.12
N SER A 371 -5.97 24.12 -5.48
CA SER A 371 -5.40 24.29 -6.83
C SER A 371 -4.19 23.40 -7.11
N TYR A 372 -3.60 22.76 -6.09
CA TYR A 372 -2.33 22.03 -6.23
C TYR A 372 -2.31 21.05 -7.40
N GLU A 373 -3.34 20.21 -7.56
CA GLU A 373 -3.33 19.17 -8.61
C GLU A 373 -3.48 19.75 -10.02
N ARG A 374 -4.04 20.97 -10.13
CA ARG A 374 -4.12 21.72 -11.39
C ARG A 374 -2.83 22.47 -11.68
N SER A 375 -2.12 22.91 -10.64
CA SER A 375 -0.82 23.61 -10.75
C SER A 375 0.34 22.65 -10.96
N ASN A 376 0.24 21.40 -10.49
CA ASN A 376 1.30 20.42 -10.62
C ASN A 376 1.26 19.70 -11.97
N LEU A 377 2.31 19.84 -12.76
CA LEU A 377 2.42 19.29 -14.11
C LEU A 377 2.25 17.78 -14.17
N THR A 378 2.64 17.07 -13.11
CA THR A 378 2.50 15.59 -13.06
C THR A 378 1.05 15.17 -12.84
N SER A 379 0.31 15.93 -12.05
CA SER A 379 -1.08 15.65 -11.70
C SER A 379 -2.06 16.18 -12.72
N LEU A 380 -1.72 17.28 -13.40
CA LEU A 380 -2.60 17.98 -14.35
C LEU A 380 -3.20 17.05 -15.40
N TYR A 381 -2.40 16.12 -15.92
CA TYR A 381 -2.83 15.15 -16.93
C TYR A 381 -3.36 13.83 -16.34
N ASN A 382 -3.66 13.80 -15.05
CA ASN A 382 -4.24 12.64 -14.38
C ASN A 382 -5.64 12.97 -13.85
N PRO A 383 -6.72 12.59 -14.58
CA PRO A 383 -8.10 12.90 -14.19
C PRO A 383 -8.46 12.35 -12.81
N ALA A 384 -7.91 11.21 -12.41
CA ALA A 384 -8.18 10.63 -11.10
C ALA A 384 -7.70 11.53 -9.94
N LEU A 385 -6.70 12.37 -10.18
CA LEU A 385 -6.19 13.33 -9.20
C LEU A 385 -6.88 14.68 -9.31
N THR A 386 -7.08 15.18 -10.53
CA THR A 386 -7.67 16.51 -10.76
C THR A 386 -9.16 16.58 -10.49
N THR A 387 -9.89 15.45 -10.65
CA THR A 387 -11.34 15.36 -10.36
C THR A 387 -11.65 14.89 -8.93
N GLN A 388 -10.63 14.64 -8.11
CA GLN A 388 -10.84 14.22 -6.72
C GLN A 388 -11.56 15.33 -5.94
N SER A 389 -12.80 15.07 -5.52
CA SER A 389 -13.63 16.05 -4.80
C SER A 389 -13.32 16.11 -3.30
N THR A 390 -12.79 15.03 -2.73
CA THR A 390 -12.49 14.94 -1.30
C THR A 390 -11.14 14.31 -1.04
N ARG A 391 -10.42 14.83 -0.04
CA ARG A 391 -9.19 14.22 0.49
C ARG A 391 -9.38 13.92 1.96
N THR A 392 -8.86 12.79 2.39
CA THR A 392 -8.91 12.36 3.78
C THR A 392 -7.51 12.17 4.32
N SER A 393 -7.31 12.65 5.55
CA SER A 393 -6.10 12.43 6.32
C SER A 393 -6.48 11.82 7.65
N SER A 394 -5.75 10.81 8.08
CA SER A 394 -5.97 10.17 9.37
C SER A 394 -4.65 9.86 10.05
N VAL A 395 -4.63 10.10 11.34
CA VAL A 395 -3.54 9.65 12.23
C VAL A 395 -4.20 8.87 13.36
N SER A 396 -3.72 7.69 13.64
CA SER A 396 -4.29 6.83 14.68
C SER A 396 -3.21 6.23 15.56
N TYR A 397 -3.51 6.23 16.84
CA TYR A 397 -2.73 5.60 17.88
C TYR A 397 -3.63 4.71 18.71
N SER A 398 -3.23 3.47 18.93
CA SER A 398 -3.95 2.56 19.81
C SER A 398 -2.99 1.84 20.75
N ARG A 399 -3.45 1.66 21.98
CA ARG A 399 -2.70 0.90 22.99
C ARG A 399 -3.63 0.03 23.81
N SER A 400 -3.28 -1.22 23.94
CA SER A 400 -3.99 -2.18 24.78
C SER A 400 -3.19 -2.47 26.04
N PHE A 401 -3.91 -2.57 27.17
CA PHE A 401 -3.37 -2.92 28.48
C PHE A 401 -4.00 -4.25 28.93
N PRO A 402 -3.45 -5.40 28.53
CA PRO A 402 -4.08 -6.70 28.75
C PRO A 402 -4.28 -7.02 30.25
N SER A 403 -3.39 -6.54 31.13
CA SER A 403 -3.44 -6.79 32.55
C SER A 403 -4.72 -6.30 33.23
N ILE A 404 -5.30 -5.21 32.72
CA ILE A 404 -6.54 -4.61 33.23
C ILE A 404 -7.68 -4.66 32.21
N GLY A 405 -7.46 -5.29 31.06
CA GLY A 405 -8.45 -5.39 30.00
C GLY A 405 -8.85 -4.04 29.40
N LEU A 406 -7.97 -3.04 29.43
CA LEU A 406 -8.23 -1.69 28.93
C LEU A 406 -7.59 -1.48 27.58
N SER A 407 -8.30 -0.84 26.65
CA SER A 407 -7.76 -0.35 25.38
C SER A 407 -8.06 1.14 25.22
N LEU A 408 -7.02 1.86 24.84
CA LEU A 408 -7.06 3.28 24.49
C LEU A 408 -6.83 3.43 23.01
N SER A 409 -7.68 4.17 22.32
CA SER A 409 -7.44 4.61 20.95
C SER A 409 -7.60 6.11 20.82
N SER A 410 -6.73 6.73 20.09
CA SER A 410 -6.77 8.13 19.73
C SER A 410 -6.69 8.26 18.22
N SER A 411 -7.53 9.06 17.63
CA SER A 411 -7.48 9.33 16.20
C SER A 411 -7.69 10.81 15.90
N MET A 412 -7.05 11.25 14.83
CA MET A 412 -7.28 12.51 14.16
C MET A 412 -7.77 12.18 12.76
N ASN A 413 -8.87 12.77 12.36
CA ASN A 413 -9.40 12.66 11.00
C ASN A 413 -9.63 14.07 10.45
N LEU A 414 -9.12 14.32 9.26
CA LEU A 414 -9.31 15.54 8.52
C LEU A 414 -9.84 15.18 7.15
N THR A 415 -10.97 15.74 6.79
CA THR A 415 -11.58 15.61 5.47
C THR A 415 -11.64 16.97 4.82
N GLN A 416 -11.01 17.08 3.68
CA GLN A 416 -10.94 18.29 2.86
C GLN A 416 -11.86 18.13 1.67
N ASN A 417 -12.83 19.02 1.50
CA ASN A 417 -13.68 19.11 0.33
C ASN A 417 -13.06 20.10 -0.66
N MET A 418 -12.68 19.59 -1.83
CA MET A 418 -11.94 20.35 -2.83
C MET A 418 -12.85 21.28 -3.67
N ARG A 419 -14.19 21.13 -3.59
CA ARG A 419 -15.13 21.97 -4.36
C ARG A 419 -15.35 23.32 -3.70
N ASP A 420 -15.54 23.33 -2.40
CA ASP A 420 -15.93 24.52 -1.62
C ASP A 420 -14.87 24.95 -0.61
N SER A 421 -13.68 24.34 -0.65
CA SER A 421 -12.55 24.60 0.25
C SER A 421 -12.91 24.48 1.73
N THR A 422 -13.81 23.53 2.06
CA THR A 422 -14.17 23.27 3.45
C THR A 422 -13.36 22.14 4.04
N LEU A 423 -13.00 22.32 5.31
CA LEU A 423 -12.34 21.33 6.14
C LEU A 423 -13.31 20.83 7.20
N SER A 424 -13.39 19.51 7.34
CA SER A 424 -14.00 18.86 8.50
C SER A 424 -12.90 18.16 9.29
N VAL A 425 -12.69 18.60 10.51
CA VAL A 425 -11.62 18.11 11.38
C VAL A 425 -12.23 17.50 12.64
N ASN A 426 -11.79 16.28 12.95
CA ASN A 426 -12.05 15.63 14.24
C ASN A 426 -10.72 15.44 14.96
N LEU A 427 -10.47 16.18 16.06
CA LEU A 427 -9.20 16.19 16.78
C LEU A 427 -9.35 16.71 18.23
N PRO A 428 -8.95 15.95 19.25
CA PRO A 428 -8.75 14.51 19.21
C PRO A 428 -10.09 13.75 19.24
N SER A 429 -10.09 12.55 18.69
CA SER A 429 -11.11 11.55 18.96
C SER A 429 -10.47 10.46 19.81
N LEU A 430 -10.76 10.48 21.10
CA LEU A 430 -10.26 9.51 22.08
C LEU A 430 -11.34 8.48 22.38
N SER A 431 -10.99 7.22 22.43
CA SER A 431 -11.87 6.14 22.89
C SER A 431 -11.12 5.26 23.89
N LEU A 432 -11.74 5.11 25.05
CA LEU A 432 -11.30 4.26 26.15
C LEU A 432 -12.29 3.12 26.28
N SER A 433 -11.86 1.90 26.09
CA SER A 433 -12.73 0.72 26.15
C SER A 433 -12.19 -0.28 27.17
N LEU A 434 -13.03 -0.65 28.11
CA LEU A 434 -12.77 -1.71 29.07
C LEU A 434 -13.43 -3.00 28.59
N GLN A 435 -12.67 -4.07 28.54
CA GLN A 435 -13.18 -5.40 28.18
C GLN A 435 -14.24 -5.85 29.17
N ARG A 436 -15.03 -6.84 28.77
CA ARG A 436 -16.09 -7.40 29.62
C ARG A 436 -15.53 -7.94 30.92
N ILE A 437 -16.04 -7.41 32.03
CA ILE A 437 -15.68 -7.79 33.38
C ILE A 437 -16.88 -8.49 34.02
N TYR A 438 -16.60 -9.54 34.77
CA TYR A 438 -17.57 -10.26 35.62
C TYR A 438 -17.23 -10.00 37.09
N PRO A 439 -17.74 -8.91 37.69
CA PRO A 439 -17.29 -8.46 39.01
C PRO A 439 -17.62 -9.44 40.13
N PHE A 440 -18.68 -10.21 39.96
CA PHE A 440 -19.17 -11.15 40.97
C PHE A 440 -18.70 -12.59 40.75
N LYS A 441 -17.82 -12.83 39.76
CA LYS A 441 -17.32 -14.17 39.48
C LYS A 441 -16.29 -14.60 40.49
N ARG A 442 -16.49 -15.80 41.06
CA ARG A 442 -15.56 -16.40 42.01
C ARG A 442 -14.20 -16.68 41.39
N LYS A 443 -13.13 -16.44 42.14
CA LYS A 443 -11.75 -16.74 41.72
C LYS A 443 -11.49 -18.23 41.52
N LYS A 444 -12.12 -19.08 42.37
CA LYS A 444 -12.08 -20.54 42.25
C LYS A 444 -13.48 -21.05 41.92
N VAL A 445 -13.68 -21.56 40.73
CA VAL A 445 -14.99 -22.05 40.27
C VAL A 445 -15.12 -23.51 40.69
N ALA A 446 -16.01 -23.78 41.63
CA ALA A 446 -16.47 -25.12 41.98
C ALA A 446 -17.96 -25.23 41.66
N GLY A 447 -18.32 -26.16 40.73
CA GLY A 447 -19.70 -26.35 40.33
C GLY A 447 -20.21 -25.33 39.26
N LYS A 448 -21.52 -25.26 39.07
CA LYS A 448 -22.16 -24.36 38.08
C LYS A 448 -22.11 -22.90 38.54
N ASP A 449 -21.97 -21.99 37.60
CA ASP A 449 -21.98 -20.56 37.84
C ASP A 449 -23.33 -20.15 38.45
N LYS A 450 -23.28 -19.36 39.53
CA LYS A 450 -24.47 -18.77 40.17
C LYS A 450 -25.01 -17.63 39.27
N TRP A 451 -26.26 -17.29 39.42
CA TRP A 451 -26.94 -16.28 38.58
C TRP A 451 -26.21 -14.91 38.58
N TYR A 452 -25.69 -14.46 39.71
CA TYR A 452 -24.97 -13.19 39.81
C TYR A 452 -23.56 -13.24 39.19
N GLU A 453 -22.95 -14.39 39.11
CA GLU A 453 -21.63 -14.57 38.49
C GLU A 453 -21.67 -14.37 36.95
N LYS A 454 -22.87 -14.45 36.37
CA LYS A 454 -23.13 -14.19 34.94
C LYS A 454 -23.32 -12.71 34.63
N ILE A 455 -23.42 -11.85 35.65
CA ILE A 455 -23.53 -10.39 35.48
C ILE A 455 -22.17 -9.88 34.97
N SER A 456 -22.20 -9.23 33.84
CA SER A 456 -21.05 -8.63 33.21
C SER A 456 -21.31 -7.17 32.92
N PHE A 457 -20.29 -6.35 32.97
CA PHE A 457 -20.34 -5.00 32.42
C PHE A 457 -19.11 -4.71 31.54
N THR A 458 -19.26 -3.76 30.64
CA THR A 458 -18.20 -3.14 29.88
C THR A 458 -18.29 -1.63 30.11
N TYR A 459 -17.23 -0.93 29.79
CA TYR A 459 -17.23 0.52 29.79
C TYR A 459 -16.61 1.03 28.50
N THR A 460 -17.24 2.02 27.88
CA THR A 460 -16.67 2.75 26.75
C THR A 460 -16.83 4.24 27.00
N GLY A 461 -15.69 4.93 27.09
CA GLY A 461 -15.62 6.39 27.12
C GLY A 461 -15.13 6.90 25.78
N SER A 462 -15.78 7.91 25.21
CA SER A 462 -15.34 8.55 23.97
C SER A 462 -15.39 10.06 24.11
N LEU A 463 -14.25 10.72 23.91
CA LEU A 463 -14.12 12.16 23.77
C LEU A 463 -13.96 12.47 22.29
N SER A 464 -14.70 13.42 21.77
CA SER A 464 -14.55 13.86 20.40
C SER A 464 -14.75 15.37 20.29
N ASN A 465 -13.87 15.99 19.52
CA ASN A 465 -13.97 17.38 19.16
C ASN A 465 -14.02 17.47 17.63
N SER A 466 -14.91 18.28 17.09
CA SER A 466 -15.03 18.46 15.65
C SER A 466 -15.35 19.88 15.26
N ILE A 467 -14.82 20.28 14.12
CA ILE A 467 -15.16 21.54 13.45
C ILE A 467 -15.33 21.31 11.96
N SER A 468 -16.20 22.11 11.35
CA SER A 468 -16.29 22.24 9.90
C SER A 468 -16.24 23.73 9.57
N CYS A 469 -15.19 24.15 8.84
CA CYS A 469 -14.93 25.54 8.50
C CYS A 469 -14.21 25.61 7.14
N LYS A 470 -14.00 26.80 6.62
CA LYS A 470 -13.15 27.01 5.45
C LYS A 470 -11.67 26.88 5.82
N GLU A 471 -10.83 26.52 4.84
CA GLU A 471 -9.39 26.29 5.06
C GLU A 471 -8.68 27.49 5.70
N ASN A 472 -9.03 28.70 5.28
CA ASN A 472 -8.43 29.92 5.77
C ASN A 472 -8.86 30.30 7.19
N GLU A 473 -9.94 29.73 7.70
CA GLU A 473 -10.52 30.06 9.00
C GLU A 473 -10.07 29.12 10.13
N LEU A 474 -9.52 27.96 9.79
CA LEU A 474 -9.23 26.91 10.78
C LEU A 474 -8.33 27.36 11.92
N LEU A 475 -7.33 28.19 11.62
CA LEU A 475 -6.38 28.67 12.63
C LEU A 475 -6.92 29.79 13.50
N ASP A 476 -7.96 30.49 13.03
CA ASP A 476 -8.60 31.56 13.76
C ASP A 476 -9.68 31.05 14.74
N LYS A 477 -10.05 29.77 14.63
CA LYS A 477 -11.07 29.14 15.45
C LYS A 477 -10.52 28.55 16.76
N SER A 478 -11.12 28.93 17.85
CA SER A 478 -10.79 28.39 19.18
C SER A 478 -11.31 26.97 19.36
N ILE A 479 -10.44 26.03 19.77
CA ILE A 479 -10.81 24.63 20.05
C ILE A 479 -11.91 24.55 21.14
N VAL A 480 -11.93 25.45 22.09
CA VAL A 480 -12.89 25.44 23.21
C VAL A 480 -14.22 26.09 22.84
N ARG A 481 -14.19 27.18 22.06
CA ARG A 481 -15.38 27.98 21.76
C ARG A 481 -16.08 27.59 20.48
N ASP A 482 -15.29 27.37 19.41
CA ASP A 482 -15.83 27.22 18.06
C ASP A 482 -15.98 25.75 17.64
N TRP A 483 -15.28 24.85 18.32
CA TRP A 483 -15.39 23.44 18.05
C TRP A 483 -16.53 22.80 18.83
N ARG A 484 -17.19 21.84 18.21
CA ARG A 484 -18.17 20.99 18.91
C ARG A 484 -17.44 19.97 19.77
N ASN A 485 -17.54 20.13 21.07
CA ASN A 485 -16.87 19.30 22.06
C ASN A 485 -17.87 18.39 22.74
N GLY A 486 -17.49 17.19 23.03
CA GLY A 486 -18.34 16.29 23.79
C GLY A 486 -17.61 15.04 24.26
N MET A 487 -18.09 14.52 25.39
CA MET A 487 -17.64 13.23 25.92
C MET A 487 -18.85 12.34 26.19
N THR A 488 -18.76 11.07 25.83
CA THR A 488 -19.80 10.08 26.13
C THR A 488 -19.23 8.92 26.90
N HIS A 489 -20.01 8.45 27.90
CA HIS A 489 -19.73 7.28 28.70
C HIS A 489 -20.86 6.29 28.51
N SER A 490 -20.53 5.08 28.08
CA SER A 490 -21.49 3.99 27.94
C SER A 490 -21.12 2.82 28.84
N ILE A 491 -22.07 2.39 29.63
CA ILE A 491 -21.94 1.31 30.63
C ILE A 491 -23.07 0.30 30.38
N PRO A 492 -22.93 -0.62 29.45
CA PRO A 492 -23.85 -1.75 29.33
C PRO A 492 -23.56 -2.81 30.39
N VAL A 493 -24.61 -3.16 31.14
CA VAL A 493 -24.64 -4.27 32.11
C VAL A 493 -25.54 -5.37 31.53
N SER A 494 -25.09 -6.60 31.47
CA SER A 494 -25.87 -7.71 30.93
C SER A 494 -25.56 -9.03 31.65
N ALA A 495 -26.54 -9.91 31.65
CA ALA A 495 -26.36 -11.28 32.13
C ALA A 495 -27.06 -12.24 31.17
N THR A 496 -26.48 -13.39 30.86
CA THR A 496 -27.10 -14.39 30.01
C THR A 496 -27.43 -15.64 30.77
N PHE A 497 -28.71 -16.02 30.72
CA PHE A 497 -29.26 -17.18 31.42
C PHE A 497 -29.77 -18.18 30.37
N GLN A 498 -29.54 -19.44 30.62
CA GLN A 498 -30.21 -20.53 29.88
C GLN A 498 -31.47 -20.95 30.65
N VAL A 499 -32.61 -20.77 30.02
CA VAL A 499 -33.92 -21.20 30.53
C VAL A 499 -34.37 -22.39 29.66
N LEU A 500 -35.02 -23.40 30.31
CA LEU A 500 -35.48 -24.58 29.62
C LEU A 500 -34.41 -25.30 28.76
N LYS A 501 -33.13 -25.25 29.19
CA LYS A 501 -31.95 -25.82 28.56
C LYS A 501 -31.55 -25.19 27.19
N ASN A 502 -32.50 -24.66 26.41
CA ASN A 502 -32.27 -24.25 25.03
C ASN A 502 -32.57 -22.78 24.70
N ILE A 503 -33.22 -22.06 25.65
CA ILE A 503 -33.57 -20.64 25.45
C ILE A 503 -32.55 -19.79 26.21
N ASN A 504 -31.84 -18.96 25.46
CA ASN A 504 -30.96 -17.96 26.07
C ASN A 504 -31.74 -16.67 26.33
N VAL A 505 -31.86 -16.31 27.60
CA VAL A 505 -32.50 -15.07 28.03
C VAL A 505 -31.42 -14.12 28.54
N THR A 506 -31.34 -12.93 27.92
CA THR A 506 -30.33 -11.93 28.23
C THR A 506 -30.99 -10.61 28.62
N PRO A 507 -31.24 -10.37 29.92
CA PRO A 507 -31.53 -9.03 30.42
C PRO A 507 -30.31 -8.13 30.27
N SER A 508 -30.53 -6.88 29.90
CA SER A 508 -29.50 -5.86 29.81
C SER A 508 -30.03 -4.49 30.26
N PHE A 509 -29.13 -3.74 30.86
CA PHE A 509 -29.33 -2.36 31.27
C PHE A 509 -28.21 -1.54 30.68
N ASN A 510 -28.53 -0.59 29.82
CA ASN A 510 -27.57 0.28 29.17
C ASN A 510 -27.70 1.69 29.70
N TYR A 511 -26.66 2.18 30.31
CA TYR A 511 -26.55 3.56 30.77
C TYR A 511 -25.59 4.33 29.89
N THR A 512 -26.03 5.51 29.41
CA THR A 512 -25.20 6.41 28.60
C THR A 512 -25.26 7.81 29.23
N SER A 513 -24.09 8.40 29.48
CA SER A 513 -23.94 9.77 29.93
C SER A 513 -23.13 10.57 28.91
N ARG A 514 -23.58 11.76 28.59
CA ARG A 514 -22.92 12.69 27.65
C ARG A 514 -22.57 13.94 28.41
N TRP A 515 -21.35 14.41 28.23
CA TRP A 515 -20.84 15.62 28.86
C TRP A 515 -20.51 16.63 27.78
N TYR A 516 -20.95 17.85 27.96
CA TYR A 516 -20.78 18.97 27.05
C TYR A 516 -20.16 20.17 27.75
N SER A 517 -19.35 20.94 27.08
CA SER A 517 -18.72 22.15 27.55
C SER A 517 -19.60 23.39 27.39
N TYR A 518 -20.72 23.28 26.68
CA TYR A 518 -21.66 24.35 26.47
C TYR A 518 -23.05 23.81 26.16
N LYS A 519 -24.02 24.68 26.23
CA LYS A 519 -25.40 24.51 25.72
C LYS A 519 -25.81 25.75 24.93
N VAL A 520 -26.75 25.61 24.00
CA VAL A 520 -27.24 26.70 23.13
C VAL A 520 -28.69 26.99 23.54
N MET A 521 -28.89 28.15 24.16
CA MET A 521 -30.21 28.66 24.47
C MET A 521 -30.78 29.38 23.26
N GLN A 522 -32.11 29.34 23.10
CA GLN A 522 -32.78 30.05 22.02
C GLN A 522 -33.86 30.93 22.65
N HIS A 523 -33.93 32.16 22.13
CA HIS A 523 -35.02 33.09 22.45
C HIS A 523 -35.47 33.81 21.17
N TRP A 524 -36.68 34.26 21.17
CA TRP A 524 -37.18 35.02 20.01
C TRP A 524 -36.80 36.51 20.16
N ASP A 525 -36.26 37.08 19.10
CA ASP A 525 -35.97 38.51 19.02
C ASP A 525 -37.01 39.18 18.08
N ASP A 526 -37.86 39.97 18.64
CA ASP A 526 -38.91 40.67 17.91
C ASP A 526 -38.38 41.70 16.88
N THR A 527 -37.17 42.20 17.09
CA THR A 527 -36.49 43.14 16.22
C THR A 527 -35.98 42.48 14.97
N GLN A 528 -35.39 41.28 15.11
CA GLN A 528 -34.86 40.48 14.00
C GLN A 528 -35.91 39.54 13.41
N LYS A 529 -37.07 39.42 14.06
CA LYS A 529 -38.13 38.42 13.72
C LYS A 529 -37.56 37.03 13.51
N ALA A 530 -36.60 36.65 14.36
CA ALA A 530 -35.88 35.37 14.25
C ALA A 530 -35.54 34.84 15.65
N ALA A 531 -35.35 33.50 15.70
CA ALA A 531 -34.84 32.87 16.89
C ALA A 531 -33.31 33.07 17.01
N VAL A 532 -32.90 33.86 18.00
CA VAL A 532 -31.48 34.11 18.34
C VAL A 532 -30.95 32.97 19.21
N ARG A 533 -29.69 32.67 19.02
CA ARG A 533 -28.99 31.56 19.70
C ARG A 533 -27.86 32.10 20.56
N ASP A 534 -27.95 31.84 21.86
CA ASP A 534 -26.94 32.22 22.85
C ASP A 534 -26.19 30.97 23.33
N THR A 535 -24.87 31.02 23.25
CA THR A 535 -24.03 29.92 23.72
C THR A 535 -23.65 30.16 25.17
N VAL A 536 -24.13 29.29 26.05
CA VAL A 536 -23.81 29.31 27.49
C VAL A 536 -22.74 28.25 27.78
N TYR A 537 -21.54 28.70 28.12
CA TYR A 537 -20.43 27.79 28.46
C TYR A 537 -20.56 27.29 29.89
N GLY A 538 -20.22 26.06 30.14
CA GLY A 538 -20.26 25.41 31.41
C GLY A 538 -20.35 23.87 31.28
N PHE A 539 -20.16 23.17 32.38
CA PHE A 539 -20.29 21.72 32.39
C PHE A 539 -21.77 21.32 32.36
N ASN A 540 -22.15 20.58 31.31
CA ASN A 540 -23.51 20.08 31.14
C ASN A 540 -23.49 18.57 31.01
N ARG A 541 -24.36 17.90 31.75
CA ARG A 541 -24.51 16.46 31.72
C ARG A 541 -25.89 16.05 31.23
N VAL A 542 -25.90 15.25 30.17
CA VAL A 542 -27.11 14.64 29.60
C VAL A 542 -26.97 13.12 29.71
N TYR A 543 -27.93 12.44 30.32
CA TYR A 543 -27.89 10.99 30.46
C TYR A 543 -29.19 10.33 30.02
N ASN A 544 -29.10 9.11 29.60
CA ASN A 544 -30.24 8.24 29.37
C ASN A 544 -29.90 6.80 29.73
N TYR A 545 -30.95 6.03 29.94
CA TYR A 545 -30.83 4.59 30.11
C TYR A 545 -31.97 3.86 29.44
N ASN A 546 -31.69 2.63 29.06
CA ASN A 546 -32.72 1.71 28.58
C ASN A 546 -32.50 0.33 29.19
N MET A 547 -33.59 -0.35 29.41
CA MET A 547 -33.62 -1.74 29.85
C MET A 547 -34.12 -2.60 28.70
N SER A 548 -33.52 -3.78 28.51
CA SER A 548 -34.00 -4.73 27.54
C SER A 548 -33.85 -6.16 28.04
N VAL A 549 -34.75 -7.00 27.59
CA VAL A 549 -34.69 -8.46 27.77
C VAL A 549 -34.82 -9.11 26.42
N SER A 550 -33.82 -9.88 26.03
CA SER A 550 -33.86 -10.65 24.79
C SER A 550 -33.90 -12.14 25.06
N ALA A 551 -34.72 -12.85 24.31
CA ALA A 551 -34.80 -14.31 24.31
C ALA A 551 -34.52 -14.85 22.95
N SER A 552 -33.61 -15.81 22.83
CA SER A 552 -33.25 -16.45 21.56
C SER A 552 -33.01 -17.94 21.75
N THR A 553 -33.32 -18.70 20.72
CA THR A 553 -33.07 -20.15 20.70
C THR A 553 -32.62 -20.58 19.30
N LYS A 554 -32.08 -21.77 19.21
CA LYS A 554 -31.76 -22.44 17.96
C LYS A 554 -32.53 -23.77 17.88
N LEU A 555 -33.36 -23.88 16.88
CA LEU A 555 -34.10 -25.10 16.58
C LEU A 555 -33.47 -25.77 15.36
N TYR A 556 -33.23 -27.05 15.46
CA TYR A 556 -32.60 -27.83 14.41
C TYR A 556 -33.65 -28.80 13.84
N GLY A 557 -33.85 -28.68 12.54
CA GLY A 557 -34.61 -29.64 11.75
C GLY A 557 -33.65 -30.49 10.90
N MET A 558 -33.76 -31.79 10.97
CA MET A 558 -33.04 -32.71 10.09
C MET A 558 -34.08 -33.39 9.18
N TYR A 559 -33.89 -33.25 7.90
CA TYR A 559 -34.83 -33.77 6.88
C TYR A 559 -34.09 -34.79 6.01
N LEU A 560 -34.67 -35.97 5.88
CA LEU A 560 -34.27 -36.95 4.87
C LEU A 560 -34.80 -36.52 3.49
N PRO A 561 -34.05 -36.74 2.43
CA PRO A 561 -34.45 -36.27 1.11
C PRO A 561 -35.70 -37.02 0.60
N THR A 562 -36.77 -36.26 0.30
CA THR A 562 -37.93 -36.78 -0.43
C THR A 562 -37.59 -36.94 -1.90
N SER A 563 -38.45 -37.64 -2.66
CA SER A 563 -38.27 -37.81 -4.11
C SER A 563 -38.13 -36.51 -4.89
N LEU A 564 -38.78 -35.42 -4.44
CA LEU A 564 -38.65 -34.08 -5.03
C LEU A 564 -37.26 -33.47 -4.81
N TRP A 565 -36.73 -33.62 -3.62
CA TRP A 565 -35.37 -33.11 -3.29
C TRP A 565 -34.27 -33.88 -4.01
N LYS A 566 -34.45 -35.22 -4.17
CA LYS A 566 -33.55 -36.03 -4.97
C LYS A 566 -33.59 -35.67 -6.45
N LYS A 567 -34.73 -35.27 -6.99
CA LYS A 567 -34.85 -34.77 -8.37
C LYS A 567 -34.15 -33.44 -8.57
N LEU A 568 -34.18 -32.54 -7.57
CA LEU A 568 -33.55 -31.20 -7.65
C LEU A 568 -32.04 -31.24 -7.41
N PHE A 569 -31.56 -32.09 -6.50
CA PHE A 569 -30.16 -32.09 -6.05
C PHE A 569 -29.42 -33.40 -6.37
N GLY A 570 -30.07 -34.32 -7.06
CA GLY A 570 -29.52 -35.63 -7.43
C GLY A 570 -29.53 -36.65 -6.27
N GLU A 571 -29.23 -37.92 -6.59
CA GLU A 571 -29.19 -39.00 -5.62
C GLU A 571 -28.08 -38.92 -4.58
N LYS A 572 -27.13 -38.03 -4.79
CA LYS A 572 -26.00 -37.76 -3.84
C LYS A 572 -26.47 -37.02 -2.58
N LEU A 573 -27.69 -36.54 -2.50
CA LEU A 573 -28.21 -35.84 -1.32
C LEU A 573 -28.50 -36.83 -0.19
N VAL A 574 -27.79 -36.70 0.95
CA VAL A 574 -27.92 -37.59 2.11
C VAL A 574 -28.93 -37.04 3.11
N ALA A 575 -28.85 -35.77 3.46
CA ALA A 575 -29.74 -35.11 4.41
C ALA A 575 -29.75 -33.60 4.23
N ALA A 576 -30.80 -32.93 4.70
CA ALA A 576 -30.83 -31.47 4.81
C ALA A 576 -30.99 -31.06 6.27
N ARG A 577 -30.17 -30.09 6.71
CA ARG A 577 -30.23 -29.48 8.03
C ARG A 577 -30.79 -28.08 7.90
N HIS A 578 -31.90 -27.84 8.59
CA HIS A 578 -32.47 -26.50 8.75
C HIS A 578 -32.18 -25.99 10.17
N VAL A 579 -31.60 -24.84 10.30
CA VAL A 579 -31.40 -24.15 11.59
C VAL A 579 -32.32 -22.93 11.63
N PHE A 580 -33.31 -23.00 12.46
CA PHE A 580 -34.25 -21.90 12.71
C PHE A 580 -33.85 -21.17 14.00
N THR A 581 -33.57 -19.86 13.89
CA THR A 581 -33.10 -19.04 15.02
C THR A 581 -34.07 -17.89 15.25
N PRO A 582 -35.16 -18.11 16.02
CA PRO A 582 -36.03 -17.03 16.44
C PRO A 582 -35.39 -16.24 17.57
N SER A 583 -35.57 -14.92 17.54
CA SER A 583 -35.25 -14.05 18.68
C SER A 583 -36.33 -13.01 18.88
N VAL A 584 -36.63 -12.77 20.15
CA VAL A 584 -37.59 -11.75 20.61
C VAL A 584 -36.89 -10.89 21.64
N SER A 585 -36.97 -9.59 21.52
CA SER A 585 -36.41 -8.66 22.49
C SER A 585 -37.40 -7.57 22.80
N TYR A 586 -37.60 -7.32 24.09
CA TYR A 586 -38.37 -6.19 24.58
C TYR A 586 -37.41 -5.15 25.18
N SER A 587 -37.52 -3.91 24.71
CA SER A 587 -36.68 -2.79 25.17
C SER A 587 -37.57 -1.66 25.62
N MET A 588 -37.27 -1.08 26.78
CA MET A 588 -38.01 0.07 27.32
C MET A 588 -37.07 1.20 27.72
N SER A 589 -37.51 2.41 27.53
CA SER A 589 -36.87 3.61 28.05
C SER A 589 -37.88 4.63 28.49
N PRO A 590 -37.63 5.39 29.58
CA PRO A 590 -38.49 6.46 30.01
C PRO A 590 -38.48 7.63 29.02
N ASP A 591 -39.41 8.54 29.24
CA ASP A 591 -39.44 9.82 28.50
C ASP A 591 -38.43 10.78 29.08
N PHE A 592 -37.41 11.09 28.29
CA PHE A 592 -36.38 12.04 28.67
C PHE A 592 -36.72 13.49 28.31
N SER A 593 -37.87 13.75 27.69
CA SER A 593 -38.37 15.12 27.47
C SER A 593 -39.05 15.73 28.68
N ALA A 594 -39.32 14.92 29.74
CA ALA A 594 -39.91 15.44 30.99
C ALA A 594 -39.07 16.58 31.58
N ALA A 595 -39.72 17.63 32.10
CA ALA A 595 -39.12 18.84 32.63
C ALA A 595 -38.02 18.60 33.66
N ARG A 596 -38.14 17.52 34.45
CA ARG A 596 -37.13 17.11 35.45
C ARG A 596 -35.73 16.82 34.88
N TYR A 597 -35.61 16.54 33.60
CA TYR A 597 -34.30 16.28 32.96
C TYR A 597 -33.66 17.56 32.42
N GLY A 598 -34.44 18.59 32.08
CA GLY A 598 -33.94 19.86 31.52
C GLY A 598 -33.28 19.72 30.18
N TYR A 599 -33.68 18.71 29.37
CA TYR A 599 -33.09 18.46 28.05
C TYR A 599 -33.79 19.17 26.90
N TYR A 600 -35.00 19.67 27.17
CA TYR A 600 -35.84 20.42 26.24
C TYR A 600 -36.30 21.70 26.92
N ASP A 601 -36.45 22.76 26.12
CA ASP A 601 -36.87 24.07 26.54
C ASP A 601 -37.82 24.66 25.48
N THR A 602 -38.47 25.77 25.80
CA THR A 602 -39.46 26.39 24.89
C THR A 602 -39.22 27.88 24.79
N TYR A 603 -39.47 28.44 23.61
CA TYR A 603 -39.66 29.88 23.44
C TYR A 603 -41.00 30.15 22.75
N VAL A 604 -41.52 31.37 23.00
CA VAL A 604 -42.83 31.78 22.49
C VAL A 604 -42.60 32.95 21.53
N TYR A 605 -43.36 32.96 20.42
CA TYR A 605 -43.39 34.08 19.49
C TYR A 605 -44.78 34.26 18.90
N THR A 606 -45.08 35.48 18.46
CA THR A 606 -46.32 35.81 17.74
C THR A 606 -46.03 35.73 16.27
N ASP A 607 -46.80 34.93 15.51
CA ASP A 607 -46.66 34.80 14.07
C ASP A 607 -47.26 36.02 13.34
N GLU A 608 -47.08 36.08 12.03
CA GLU A 608 -47.60 37.18 11.16
C GLU A 608 -49.13 37.29 11.19
N ASN A 609 -49.85 36.28 11.64
CA ASN A 609 -51.29 36.26 11.75
C ASN A 609 -51.77 36.67 13.19
N GLY A 610 -50.83 37.05 14.07
CA GLY A 610 -51.16 37.42 15.44
C GLY A 610 -51.36 36.22 16.39
N GLU A 611 -51.09 34.97 15.90
CA GLU A 611 -51.19 33.78 16.74
C GLU A 611 -49.95 33.58 17.59
N VAL A 612 -50.15 33.31 18.87
CA VAL A 612 -49.05 32.98 19.80
C VAL A 612 -48.64 31.52 19.59
N ARG A 613 -47.41 31.30 19.15
CA ARG A 613 -46.84 30.00 18.93
C ARG A 613 -45.72 29.68 19.90
N THR A 614 -45.77 28.49 20.45
CA THR A 614 -44.71 27.95 21.28
C THR A 614 -43.86 26.96 20.51
N VAL A 615 -42.59 27.22 20.46
CA VAL A 615 -41.60 26.34 19.84
C VAL A 615 -40.75 25.63 20.89
N GLU A 616 -40.82 24.33 20.88
CA GLU A 616 -39.97 23.51 21.74
C GLU A 616 -38.67 23.15 21.04
N TYR A 617 -37.57 23.37 21.73
CA TYR A 617 -36.23 23.06 21.24
C TYR A 617 -35.40 22.34 22.28
N SER A 618 -34.25 21.78 21.91
CA SER A 618 -33.28 21.30 22.89
C SER A 618 -32.01 22.14 22.85
N PRO A 619 -31.54 22.66 24.00
CA PRO A 619 -30.28 23.39 24.12
C PRO A 619 -29.05 22.58 23.68
N TYR A 620 -29.22 21.27 23.51
CA TYR A 620 -28.17 20.33 23.10
C TYR A 620 -28.31 19.90 21.63
N THR A 621 -29.26 20.47 20.88
CA THR A 621 -29.37 20.23 19.43
C THR A 621 -28.12 20.75 18.74
N GLY A 622 -27.47 19.93 17.97
CA GLY A 622 -26.20 20.27 17.30
C GLY A 622 -24.94 19.99 18.16
N SER A 623 -25.09 19.59 19.45
CA SER A 623 -23.96 19.08 20.23
C SER A 623 -23.42 17.77 19.65
N MET A 624 -22.18 17.42 20.00
CA MET A 624 -21.44 16.29 19.41
C MET A 624 -22.17 14.94 19.46
N TYR A 625 -22.86 14.65 20.55
CA TYR A 625 -23.58 13.37 20.75
C TYR A 625 -25.10 13.53 20.87
N GLY A 626 -25.61 14.73 20.65
CA GLY A 626 -27.05 15.02 20.68
C GLY A 626 -27.71 14.80 22.05
N VAL A 627 -29.01 14.69 22.02
CA VAL A 627 -29.90 14.55 23.20
C VAL A 627 -30.75 13.27 23.04
N PRO A 628 -31.13 12.58 24.12
CA PRO A 628 -32.09 11.48 24.05
C PRO A 628 -33.40 11.93 23.39
N GLY A 629 -34.00 11.07 22.57
CA GLY A 629 -35.25 11.37 21.88
C GLY A 629 -36.41 11.58 22.90
N LYS A 630 -37.42 12.32 22.41
CA LYS A 630 -38.67 12.56 23.17
C LYS A 630 -39.53 11.30 23.22
N GLY A 631 -40.31 11.23 24.26
CA GLY A 631 -41.34 10.22 24.45
C GLY A 631 -40.82 8.94 25.09
N LYS A 632 -41.73 8.27 25.74
CA LYS A 632 -41.54 6.95 26.31
C LYS A 632 -41.39 5.92 25.19
N SER A 633 -40.48 4.97 25.34
CA SER A 633 -40.30 3.88 24.37
C SER A 633 -40.55 2.53 25.07
N GLY A 634 -41.32 1.67 24.41
CA GLY A 634 -41.52 0.28 24.80
C GLY A 634 -41.62 -0.56 23.54
N THR A 635 -40.49 -1.11 23.07
CA THR A 635 -40.40 -1.74 21.77
C THR A 635 -40.17 -3.24 21.89
N LEU A 636 -41.05 -4.01 21.29
CA LEU A 636 -40.90 -5.45 21.07
C LEU A 636 -40.32 -5.67 19.66
N SER A 637 -39.11 -6.18 19.61
CA SER A 637 -38.47 -6.54 18.33
C SER A 637 -38.46 -8.05 18.16
N MET A 638 -38.88 -8.49 17.00
CA MET A 638 -38.92 -9.89 16.60
C MET A 638 -38.02 -10.09 15.39
N SER A 639 -37.21 -11.11 15.44
CA SER A 639 -36.40 -11.51 14.29
C SER A 639 -36.32 -13.02 14.18
N VAL A 640 -36.28 -13.49 12.94
CA VAL A 640 -36.12 -14.88 12.61
C VAL A 640 -34.95 -15.02 11.63
N GLY A 641 -34.10 -16.00 11.87
CA GLY A 641 -33.04 -16.40 10.95
C GLY A 641 -33.20 -17.86 10.59
N ASN A 642 -33.06 -18.17 9.32
CA ASN A 642 -33.07 -19.52 8.80
C ASN A 642 -31.76 -19.78 8.05
N ASN A 643 -31.14 -20.91 8.32
CA ASN A 643 -29.99 -21.43 7.60
C ASN A 643 -30.33 -22.82 7.11
N ILE A 644 -30.06 -23.11 5.83
CA ILE A 644 -30.30 -24.43 5.23
C ILE A 644 -29.00 -24.93 4.63
N GLU A 645 -28.55 -26.04 5.18
CA GLU A 645 -27.39 -26.77 4.72
C GLU A 645 -27.80 -28.16 4.27
N VAL A 646 -27.18 -28.63 3.20
CA VAL A 646 -27.37 -30.02 2.72
C VAL A 646 -26.09 -30.79 2.88
N LYS A 647 -26.26 -32.05 3.21
CA LYS A 647 -25.22 -33.05 3.28
C LYS A 647 -25.24 -33.85 2.00
N VAL A 648 -24.17 -33.80 1.24
CA VAL A 648 -24.07 -34.50 -0.05
C VAL A 648 -22.92 -35.50 0.03
N ARG A 649 -23.09 -36.66 -0.62
CA ARG A 649 -22.03 -37.62 -0.77
C ARG A 649 -20.93 -37.05 -1.64
N ASP A 650 -19.68 -37.14 -1.19
CA ASP A 650 -18.51 -36.71 -1.94
C ASP A 650 -17.56 -37.90 -2.06
N ASP A 651 -17.54 -38.48 -3.23
CA ASP A 651 -16.75 -39.66 -3.53
C ASP A 651 -15.23 -39.37 -3.59
N ARG A 652 -14.85 -38.08 -3.51
CA ARG A 652 -13.46 -37.64 -3.48
C ARG A 652 -12.86 -37.55 -2.06
N ASP A 653 -13.71 -37.50 -1.03
CA ASP A 653 -13.25 -37.51 0.37
C ASP A 653 -13.32 -38.94 0.92
N THR A 654 -12.24 -39.64 0.75
CA THR A 654 -12.10 -41.06 1.19
C THR A 654 -12.16 -41.23 2.72
N LEU A 655 -11.98 -40.14 3.49
CA LEU A 655 -12.00 -40.16 4.95
C LEU A 655 -13.40 -39.96 5.53
N ARG A 656 -14.21 -39.09 4.93
CA ARG A 656 -15.55 -38.75 5.44
C ARG A 656 -16.67 -39.18 4.52
N GLY A 657 -16.43 -39.29 3.22
CA GLY A 657 -17.39 -39.70 2.21
C GLY A 657 -18.57 -38.76 2.03
N GLU A 658 -18.60 -37.63 2.77
CA GLU A 658 -19.73 -36.72 2.82
C GLU A 658 -19.28 -35.26 3.05
N ARG A 659 -19.88 -34.31 2.34
CA ARG A 659 -19.61 -32.88 2.43
C ARG A 659 -20.85 -32.08 2.77
N ASN A 660 -20.72 -31.09 3.68
CA ASN A 660 -21.79 -30.12 3.97
C ASN A 660 -21.72 -28.96 2.98
N VAL A 661 -22.82 -28.69 2.32
CA VAL A 661 -23.01 -27.55 1.40
C VAL A 661 -24.09 -26.64 1.95
N SER A 662 -23.73 -25.37 2.26
CA SER A 662 -24.72 -24.37 2.63
C SER A 662 -25.40 -23.84 1.37
N ILE A 663 -26.71 -23.99 1.27
CA ILE A 663 -27.52 -23.46 0.18
C ILE A 663 -28.02 -22.06 0.54
N ILE A 664 -28.72 -21.97 1.67
CA ILE A 664 -29.18 -20.71 2.23
C ILE A 664 -28.36 -20.45 3.47
N ASP A 665 -27.40 -19.54 3.37
CA ASP A 665 -26.56 -19.17 4.49
C ASP A 665 -27.35 -18.34 5.51
N GLU A 666 -28.25 -17.48 5.04
CA GLU A 666 -29.14 -16.69 5.87
C GLU A 666 -30.42 -16.33 5.11
N LEU A 667 -31.59 -16.68 5.67
CA LEU A 667 -32.88 -16.10 5.30
C LEU A 667 -33.46 -15.48 6.56
N GLY A 668 -33.29 -14.16 6.69
CA GLY A 668 -33.68 -13.41 7.89
C GLY A 668 -34.90 -12.51 7.61
N ALA A 669 -35.71 -12.33 8.64
CA ALA A 669 -36.77 -11.32 8.68
C ALA A 669 -36.77 -10.65 10.07
N SER A 670 -36.94 -9.33 10.11
CA SER A 670 -37.05 -8.61 11.36
C SER A 670 -38.06 -7.48 11.30
N MET A 671 -38.81 -7.31 12.39
CA MET A 671 -39.85 -6.30 12.55
C MET A 671 -39.97 -5.94 14.04
N SER A 672 -40.39 -4.73 14.33
CA SER A 672 -40.62 -4.30 15.73
C SER A 672 -41.93 -3.57 15.91
N TYR A 673 -42.49 -3.66 17.10
CA TYR A 673 -43.70 -2.99 17.54
C TYR A 673 -43.39 -2.11 18.78
N ASN A 674 -43.72 -0.82 18.67
CA ASN A 674 -43.55 0.13 19.79
C ASN A 674 -44.91 0.35 20.47
N PHE A 675 -45.07 -0.20 21.66
CA PHE A 675 -46.28 -0.07 22.52
C PHE A 675 -46.51 1.38 22.97
N ALA A 676 -45.50 2.19 23.02
CA ALA A 676 -45.58 3.58 23.47
C ALA A 676 -45.89 4.55 22.31
N ALA A 677 -45.88 4.10 21.09
CA ALA A 677 -46.19 4.94 19.94
C ALA A 677 -47.71 5.21 19.86
N VAL A 678 -48.09 6.49 19.82
CA VAL A 678 -49.52 6.91 19.67
C VAL A 678 -50.01 6.60 18.27
N ARG A 679 -49.13 6.70 17.27
CA ARG A 679 -49.43 6.42 15.87
C ARG A 679 -48.30 5.57 15.25
N LYS A 680 -48.63 4.69 14.33
CA LYS A 680 -47.69 3.89 13.55
C LYS A 680 -46.76 3.03 14.43
N PRO A 681 -47.28 2.15 15.27
CA PRO A 681 -46.46 1.37 16.22
C PRO A 681 -45.55 0.35 15.54
N TRP A 682 -45.82 -0.13 14.35
CA TRP A 682 -45.03 -1.12 13.63
C TRP A 682 -43.86 -0.48 12.88
N SER A 683 -42.71 -1.05 12.95
CA SER A 683 -41.58 -0.70 12.06
C SER A 683 -41.74 -1.31 10.68
N ASN A 684 -40.92 -0.89 9.74
CA ASN A 684 -40.82 -1.58 8.47
C ASN A 684 -40.31 -3.02 8.67
N LEU A 685 -40.79 -3.95 7.86
CA LEU A 685 -40.28 -5.30 7.78
C LEU A 685 -38.99 -5.29 6.95
N THR A 686 -37.90 -5.78 7.51
CA THR A 686 -36.64 -5.98 6.77
C THR A 686 -36.39 -7.46 6.55
N THR A 687 -36.09 -7.80 5.30
CA THR A 687 -35.76 -9.18 4.91
C THR A 687 -34.37 -9.26 4.32
N ARG A 688 -33.66 -10.33 4.66
CA ARG A 688 -32.31 -10.58 4.18
C ARG A 688 -32.20 -12.00 3.66
N LEU A 689 -31.72 -12.15 2.44
CA LEU A 689 -31.43 -13.45 1.84
C LEU A 689 -29.93 -13.48 1.48
N ARG A 690 -29.22 -14.50 1.94
CA ARG A 690 -27.85 -14.77 1.55
C ARG A 690 -27.73 -16.21 1.10
N LEU A 691 -27.35 -16.40 -0.16
CA LEU A 691 -27.15 -17.69 -0.78
C LEU A 691 -25.64 -17.91 -1.00
N LYS A 692 -25.16 -19.10 -0.74
CA LYS A 692 -23.84 -19.53 -1.17
C LYS A 692 -23.95 -20.24 -2.50
N LEU A 693 -23.35 -19.65 -3.52
CA LEU A 693 -23.26 -20.22 -4.86
C LEU A 693 -21.98 -21.06 -5.01
N PRO A 694 -21.97 -22.02 -5.94
CA PRO A 694 -20.75 -22.80 -6.24
C PRO A 694 -19.55 -21.89 -6.56
N GLY A 695 -18.35 -22.24 -6.08
CA GLY A 695 -17.14 -21.43 -6.27
C GLY A 695 -16.92 -20.35 -5.21
N ASN A 696 -17.46 -20.52 -3.99
CA ASN A 696 -17.35 -19.55 -2.88
C ASN A 696 -17.99 -18.18 -3.13
N HIS A 697 -18.86 -18.05 -4.12
CA HIS A 697 -19.60 -16.84 -4.37
C HIS A 697 -20.79 -16.72 -3.43
N THR A 698 -21.01 -15.51 -2.89
CA THR A 698 -22.17 -15.22 -2.06
C THR A 698 -23.08 -14.22 -2.78
N PHE A 699 -24.34 -14.58 -2.90
CA PHE A 699 -25.39 -13.67 -3.33
C PHE A 699 -26.15 -13.20 -2.10
N SER A 700 -26.27 -11.87 -1.90
CA SER A 700 -26.99 -11.31 -0.77
C SER A 700 -28.03 -10.29 -1.25
N LEU A 701 -29.26 -10.45 -0.80
CA LEU A 701 -30.38 -9.57 -1.10
C LEU A 701 -30.94 -9.02 0.20
N ASN A 702 -30.97 -7.69 0.33
CA ASN A 702 -31.61 -7.00 1.45
C ASN A 702 -32.79 -6.20 0.90
N ALA A 703 -33.95 -6.40 1.48
CA ALA A 703 -35.18 -5.71 1.08
C ALA A 703 -35.87 -5.10 2.30
N THR A 704 -36.44 -3.92 2.13
CA THR A 704 -37.27 -3.24 3.11
C THR A 704 -38.70 -3.10 2.62
N TRP A 705 -39.66 -3.47 3.48
CA TRP A 705 -41.07 -3.46 3.20
C TRP A 705 -41.76 -2.51 4.17
N ALA A 706 -42.30 -1.40 3.68
CA ALA A 706 -43.01 -0.46 4.51
C ALA A 706 -44.32 -1.05 4.97
N THR A 707 -44.56 -0.91 6.25
CA THR A 707 -45.75 -1.47 6.90
C THR A 707 -46.99 -0.65 6.64
N TYR A 708 -46.85 0.69 6.49
CA TYR A 708 -47.97 1.61 6.36
C TYR A 708 -48.21 2.02 4.91
N ALA A 709 -49.49 2.11 4.54
CA ALA A 709 -49.94 2.51 3.22
C ALA A 709 -49.81 4.04 3.01
N TYR A 710 -49.72 4.45 1.77
CA TYR A 710 -49.85 5.86 1.43
C TYR A 710 -51.36 6.25 1.43
N GLU A 711 -51.64 7.47 1.89
CA GLU A 711 -52.95 8.11 1.91
C GLU A 711 -52.82 9.57 1.45
N PHE A 712 -53.91 10.18 1.05
CA PHE A 712 -53.94 11.61 0.80
C PHE A 712 -54.33 12.34 2.09
N ASP A 713 -53.64 13.40 2.42
CA ASP A 713 -54.01 14.30 3.50
C ASP A 713 -55.16 15.24 3.07
N LYS A 714 -55.62 16.09 3.98
CA LYS A 714 -56.69 17.05 3.72
C LYS A 714 -56.39 18.03 2.59
N ASN A 715 -55.10 18.23 2.25
CA ASN A 715 -54.62 19.13 1.22
C ASN A 715 -54.31 18.39 -0.08
N GLY A 716 -54.66 17.10 -0.21
CA GLY A 716 -54.39 16.28 -1.38
C GLY A 716 -52.91 15.86 -1.52
N LYS A 717 -52.08 16.09 -0.54
CA LYS A 717 -50.66 15.66 -0.52
C LYS A 717 -50.58 14.19 -0.09
N VAL A 718 -49.70 13.43 -0.76
CA VAL A 718 -49.44 12.04 -0.40
C VAL A 718 -48.62 11.98 0.88
N VAL A 719 -49.14 11.33 1.87
CA VAL A 719 -48.51 11.08 3.17
C VAL A 719 -48.56 9.59 3.49
N VAL A 720 -47.67 9.14 4.37
CA VAL A 720 -47.77 7.79 4.91
C VAL A 720 -48.93 7.75 5.90
N GLY A 721 -49.95 6.99 5.63
CA GLY A 721 -51.13 6.86 6.48
C GLY A 721 -50.90 6.05 7.76
N ASP A 722 -51.98 5.88 8.52
CA ASP A 722 -51.97 5.08 9.77
C ASP A 722 -52.40 3.62 9.54
N ARG A 723 -53.03 3.32 8.42
CA ARG A 723 -53.45 1.96 8.07
C ARG A 723 -52.27 1.15 7.54
N THR A 724 -52.16 -0.07 8.00
CA THR A 724 -51.12 -0.98 7.54
C THR A 724 -51.46 -1.56 6.15
N GLU A 725 -50.47 -1.88 5.36
CA GLU A 725 -50.64 -2.60 4.09
C GLU A 725 -51.31 -3.97 4.31
N TYR A 726 -51.06 -4.60 5.47
CA TYR A 726 -51.68 -5.87 5.86
C TYR A 726 -53.21 -5.75 6.02
N SER A 727 -53.73 -4.61 6.47
CA SER A 727 -55.17 -4.36 6.57
C SER A 727 -55.87 -4.33 5.19
N TYR A 728 -55.12 -4.14 4.12
CA TYR A 728 -55.56 -4.23 2.72
C TYR A 728 -55.28 -5.59 2.07
N GLY A 729 -54.85 -6.59 2.88
CA GLY A 729 -54.46 -7.92 2.36
C GLY A 729 -53.14 -7.93 1.57
N ARG A 730 -52.30 -6.95 1.74
CA ARG A 730 -51.03 -6.81 1.03
C ARG A 730 -49.85 -7.12 1.95
N PHE A 731 -48.79 -7.72 1.44
CA PHE A 731 -47.58 -8.11 2.17
C PHE A 731 -46.67 -6.90 2.54
N GLY A 732 -47.07 -5.73 2.54
CA GLY A 732 -46.25 -4.57 2.76
C GLY A 732 -45.83 -3.91 1.44
N ARG A 733 -45.34 -2.70 1.56
CA ARG A 733 -44.92 -1.89 0.42
C ARG A 733 -43.38 -1.96 0.29
N PHE A 734 -42.93 -2.60 -0.76
CA PHE A 734 -41.52 -2.71 -1.06
C PHE A 734 -40.92 -1.32 -1.24
N GLN A 735 -39.85 -0.98 -0.48
CA GLN A 735 -39.23 0.34 -0.54
C GLN A 735 -37.98 0.36 -1.40
N GLY A 736 -37.39 -0.79 -1.63
CA GLY A 736 -36.23 -0.91 -2.47
C GLY A 736 -35.26 -2.00 -2.02
N MET A 737 -34.32 -2.26 -2.89
CA MET A 737 -33.21 -3.16 -2.64
C MET A 737 -31.95 -2.59 -3.27
N SER A 738 -30.79 -2.97 -2.74
CA SER A 738 -29.51 -2.73 -3.38
C SER A 738 -28.70 -4.02 -3.39
N GLN A 739 -28.09 -4.28 -4.52
CA GLN A 739 -27.27 -5.46 -4.76
C GLN A 739 -25.99 -5.06 -5.45
N ASN A 740 -24.88 -5.60 -4.98
CA ASN A 740 -23.60 -5.49 -5.64
C ASN A 740 -23.10 -6.90 -5.97
N PHE A 741 -22.77 -7.11 -7.21
CA PHE A 741 -22.27 -8.39 -7.73
C PHE A 741 -20.90 -8.16 -8.34
N SER A 742 -19.89 -8.88 -7.91
CA SER A 742 -18.55 -8.82 -8.51
C SER A 742 -18.06 -10.23 -8.82
N TYR A 743 -17.50 -10.38 -10.01
CA TYR A 743 -16.93 -11.62 -10.49
C TYR A 743 -15.60 -11.37 -11.19
N THR A 744 -14.64 -12.24 -10.96
CA THR A 744 -13.33 -12.17 -11.61
C THR A 744 -13.14 -13.43 -12.46
N PHE A 745 -13.00 -13.24 -13.74
CA PHE A 745 -12.66 -14.26 -14.73
C PHE A 745 -11.15 -14.36 -14.86
N SER A 746 -10.65 -15.57 -15.02
CA SER A 746 -9.21 -15.87 -15.25
C SER A 746 -9.09 -17.18 -16.03
N ASN A 747 -7.89 -17.52 -16.47
CA ASN A 747 -7.63 -18.80 -17.13
C ASN A 747 -8.12 -19.99 -16.31
N ASN A 748 -7.86 -20.00 -15.01
CA ASN A 748 -8.31 -21.07 -14.11
C ASN A 748 -9.84 -21.16 -14.07
N THR A 749 -10.53 -20.03 -14.06
CA THR A 749 -11.99 -19.97 -14.07
C THR A 749 -12.60 -20.57 -15.34
N LEU A 750 -12.00 -20.29 -16.50
CA LEU A 750 -12.45 -20.87 -17.77
C LEU A 750 -12.19 -22.36 -17.84
N ASN A 751 -11.02 -22.82 -17.38
CA ASN A 751 -10.68 -24.22 -17.31
C ASN A 751 -11.62 -24.98 -16.36
N ASP A 752 -11.91 -24.40 -15.19
CA ASP A 752 -12.88 -24.98 -14.26
C ASP A 752 -14.30 -25.03 -14.86
N TRP A 753 -14.68 -24.02 -15.61
CA TRP A 753 -15.97 -24.02 -16.30
C TRP A 753 -16.02 -25.04 -17.43
N ARG A 754 -14.95 -25.13 -18.24
CA ARG A 754 -14.85 -26.13 -19.32
C ARG A 754 -14.87 -27.55 -18.77
N ASN A 755 -14.12 -27.83 -17.71
CA ASN A 755 -14.10 -29.13 -17.06
C ASN A 755 -15.49 -29.47 -16.44
N ARG A 756 -16.15 -28.49 -15.83
CA ARG A 756 -17.52 -28.70 -15.31
C ARG A 756 -18.55 -28.91 -16.43
N TRP A 757 -18.42 -28.17 -17.52
CA TRP A 757 -19.29 -28.32 -18.70
C TRP A 757 -19.09 -29.68 -19.35
N ASN A 758 -17.85 -30.13 -19.55
CA ASN A 758 -17.52 -31.44 -20.08
C ASN A 758 -18.04 -32.56 -19.16
N ASN A 759 -17.92 -32.41 -17.84
CA ASN A 759 -18.45 -33.36 -16.85
C ASN A 759 -19.97 -33.38 -16.77
N LEU A 760 -20.66 -32.29 -17.22
CA LEU A 760 -22.16 -32.26 -17.27
C LEU A 760 -22.74 -32.84 -18.55
N PHE A 761 -22.04 -32.74 -19.67
CA PHE A 761 -22.58 -33.09 -20.99
C PHE A 761 -21.88 -34.29 -21.66
N HIS A 762 -20.74 -34.75 -21.20
CA HIS A 762 -20.06 -35.98 -21.68
C HIS A 762 -20.16 -37.07 -20.62
N ARG A 763 -21.34 -37.62 -20.54
CA ARG A 763 -21.59 -38.92 -19.86
C ARG A 763 -21.71 -39.98 -20.95
N SER A 764 -20.57 -40.49 -21.43
CA SER A 764 -20.47 -41.88 -21.94
C SER A 764 -19.05 -42.14 -22.46
N SER A 765 -18.57 -43.25 -22.04
CA SER A 765 -17.45 -44.08 -22.42
C SER A 765 -16.22 -43.95 -21.54
N GLU A 766 -16.12 -44.93 -20.73
CA GLU A 766 -14.94 -45.44 -20.02
C GLU A 766 -13.82 -45.66 -21.06
N GLU A 767 -12.72 -44.97 -20.87
CA GLU A 767 -11.39 -45.47 -21.15
C GLU A 767 -10.47 -44.96 -20.05
N GLU A 768 -10.00 -45.89 -19.29
CA GLU A 768 -9.00 -45.80 -18.25
C GLU A 768 -7.69 -45.35 -18.91
N GLU A 769 -7.18 -44.16 -18.60
CA GLU A 769 -5.75 -43.88 -18.64
C GLU A 769 -5.30 -43.61 -17.22
N GLU A 770 -4.54 -44.57 -16.68
CA GLU A 770 -3.81 -44.48 -15.43
C GLU A 770 -2.72 -43.38 -15.60
N GLU A 771 -2.94 -42.18 -15.08
CA GLU A 771 -1.85 -41.28 -14.77
C GLU A 771 -1.33 -41.53 -13.35
N GLU A 772 -0.15 -42.10 -13.26
CA GLU A 772 0.64 -42.23 -12.04
C GLU A 772 0.92 -40.83 -11.47
N GLU A 773 0.19 -40.45 -10.44
CA GLU A 773 0.58 -39.30 -9.60
C GLU A 773 1.62 -39.75 -8.57
N GLU A 774 2.85 -39.31 -8.77
CA GLU A 774 3.96 -39.45 -7.81
C GLU A 774 3.68 -38.62 -6.55
N TYR A 775 3.33 -39.31 -5.48
CA TYR A 775 3.04 -38.77 -4.15
C TYR A 775 4.35 -38.31 -3.49
N ASN A 776 4.52 -36.97 -3.36
CA ASN A 776 5.54 -36.42 -2.46
C ASN A 776 4.85 -35.92 -1.18
N GLU A 777 4.82 -36.80 -0.19
CA GLU A 777 4.44 -36.48 1.18
C GLU A 777 5.56 -35.70 1.88
N ASN A 778 5.25 -34.44 2.26
CA ASN A 778 6.02 -33.69 3.25
C ASN A 778 5.08 -33.22 4.38
N PRO A 779 5.12 -33.87 5.58
CA PRO A 779 4.11 -33.64 6.63
C PRO A 779 4.36 -32.43 7.55
N ASN A 780 5.23 -31.46 7.19
CA ASN A 780 5.52 -30.30 8.03
C ASN A 780 5.48 -28.99 7.24
N ALA A 781 4.31 -28.58 6.78
CA ALA A 781 4.08 -27.22 6.33
C ALA A 781 3.15 -26.51 7.32
N ASP A 782 3.76 -25.75 8.19
CA ASP A 782 3.12 -24.84 9.13
C ASP A 782 2.29 -23.77 8.40
N ARG A 783 1.00 -23.68 8.75
CA ARG A 783 0.05 -22.73 8.20
C ARG A 783 0.32 -21.35 8.77
N THR A 784 1.15 -20.57 8.13
CA THR A 784 1.20 -19.12 8.36
C THR A 784 0.65 -18.38 7.15
N MET A 785 -0.39 -17.58 7.40
CA MET A 785 -1.02 -16.69 6.44
C MET A 785 0.00 -15.74 5.81
N SER A 786 0.17 -15.83 4.52
CA SER A 786 0.98 -14.88 3.74
C SER A 786 0.23 -13.57 3.52
N PRO A 787 0.87 -12.43 3.73
CA PRO A 787 0.32 -11.13 3.33
C PRO A 787 0.33 -10.99 1.82
N ARG A 788 -0.76 -10.51 1.30
CA ARG A 788 -1.01 -10.17 -0.10
C ARG A 788 0.05 -9.21 -0.63
N GLY A 789 0.76 -9.61 -1.67
CA GLY A 789 1.47 -8.71 -2.57
C GLY A 789 2.98 -8.71 -2.54
N GLN A 790 3.59 -9.79 -2.95
CA GLN A 790 4.88 -9.80 -3.66
C GLN A 790 4.98 -11.12 -4.42
N SER A 791 5.04 -11.02 -5.74
CA SER A 791 5.32 -12.15 -6.61
C SER A 791 6.75 -12.62 -6.34
N ALA A 792 6.91 -13.81 -5.78
CA ALA A 792 8.20 -14.46 -5.72
C ALA A 792 8.69 -14.76 -7.16
N PRO A 793 10.00 -14.66 -7.46
CA PRO A 793 10.52 -15.05 -8.75
C PRO A 793 10.29 -16.56 -8.94
N ASN A 794 9.61 -16.90 -10.00
CA ASN A 794 9.31 -18.25 -10.43
C ASN A 794 10.66 -18.96 -10.65
N LYS A 795 11.00 -19.92 -9.81
CA LYS A 795 12.04 -20.90 -10.12
C LYS A 795 11.56 -21.66 -11.35
N GLY A 796 12.37 -21.63 -12.40
CA GLY A 796 12.07 -22.23 -13.69
C GLY A 796 11.60 -23.69 -13.56
N GLY A 797 10.30 -23.88 -13.64
CA GLY A 797 9.72 -25.13 -14.03
C GLY A 797 9.93 -25.25 -15.54
N THR A 798 10.45 -26.38 -15.98
CA THR A 798 10.50 -26.77 -17.39
C THR A 798 9.12 -26.51 -18.00
N ALA A 799 9.08 -25.58 -18.97
CA ALA A 799 7.85 -25.28 -19.68
C ALA A 799 7.36 -26.58 -20.33
N ALA A 800 6.09 -26.94 -20.07
CA ALA A 800 5.48 -28.07 -20.74
C ALA A 800 5.53 -27.84 -22.26
N VAL A 801 6.25 -28.68 -22.94
CA VAL A 801 6.41 -28.67 -24.38
C VAL A 801 5.32 -29.57 -24.94
N ASP A 802 4.62 -29.18 -26.01
CA ASP A 802 3.66 -30.05 -26.69
C ASP A 802 4.37 -31.15 -27.49
N GLU A 803 3.61 -32.09 -28.07
CA GLU A 803 4.17 -33.22 -28.83
C GLU A 803 5.02 -32.80 -30.04
N ASP A 804 4.85 -31.57 -30.53
CA ASP A 804 5.59 -30.96 -31.65
C ASP A 804 6.83 -30.15 -31.21
N GLY A 805 7.16 -30.12 -29.91
CA GLY A 805 8.32 -29.44 -29.35
C GLY A 805 8.11 -27.94 -29.09
N TYR A 806 6.89 -27.42 -29.21
CA TYR A 806 6.58 -26.01 -28.92
C TYR A 806 6.19 -25.81 -27.46
N VAL A 807 6.70 -24.74 -26.86
CA VAL A 807 6.34 -24.34 -25.49
C VAL A 807 4.87 -23.90 -25.46
N LYS A 808 4.04 -24.64 -24.71
CA LYS A 808 2.61 -24.30 -24.52
C LYS A 808 2.49 -22.99 -23.75
N TYR A 809 2.33 -21.90 -24.47
CA TYR A 809 2.17 -20.57 -23.89
C TYR A 809 0.74 -20.38 -23.39
N SER A 810 0.57 -20.32 -22.08
CA SER A 810 -0.70 -19.92 -21.48
C SER A 810 -0.71 -18.40 -21.25
N LEU A 811 -1.59 -17.68 -21.93
CA LEU A 811 -1.76 -16.24 -21.76
C LEU A 811 -2.38 -15.95 -20.37
N PRO A 812 -1.63 -15.45 -19.38
CA PRO A 812 -2.21 -15.13 -18.08
C PRO A 812 -3.02 -13.83 -18.19
N TRP A 813 -4.31 -13.93 -17.93
CA TRP A 813 -5.20 -12.79 -17.87
C TRP A 813 -6.18 -12.88 -16.70
N SER A 814 -6.65 -11.74 -16.25
CA SER A 814 -7.76 -11.61 -15.32
C SER A 814 -8.67 -10.46 -15.73
N PHE A 815 -9.97 -10.68 -15.66
CA PHE A 815 -10.98 -9.69 -15.95
C PHE A 815 -12.01 -9.67 -14.82
N SER A 816 -12.11 -8.54 -14.14
CA SER A 816 -13.03 -8.33 -13.02
C SER A 816 -14.19 -7.45 -13.46
N LEU A 817 -15.39 -7.90 -13.21
CA LEU A 817 -16.64 -7.25 -13.52
C LEU A 817 -17.41 -7.02 -12.23
N SER A 818 -17.76 -5.78 -11.93
CA SER A 818 -18.53 -5.42 -10.75
C SER A 818 -19.78 -4.67 -11.18
N TYR A 819 -20.95 -5.27 -10.92
CA TYR A 819 -22.24 -4.71 -11.27
C TYR A 819 -23.03 -4.37 -10.02
N GLY A 820 -23.34 -3.10 -9.85
CA GLY A 820 -24.18 -2.58 -8.78
C GLY A 820 -25.57 -2.22 -9.29
N ILE A 821 -26.62 -2.72 -8.64
CA ILE A 821 -28.01 -2.38 -8.93
C ILE A 821 -28.67 -1.88 -7.66
N SER A 822 -29.37 -0.75 -7.75
CA SER A 822 -30.17 -0.19 -6.68
C SER A 822 -31.54 0.18 -7.23
N MET A 823 -32.55 -0.34 -6.62
CA MET A 823 -33.93 -0.08 -6.95
C MET A 823 -34.61 0.55 -5.74
N ARG A 824 -35.25 1.70 -5.92
CA ARG A 824 -35.98 2.43 -4.87
C ARG A 824 -37.21 3.12 -5.40
N GLU A 825 -38.14 3.46 -4.50
CA GLU A 825 -39.31 4.27 -4.85
C GLU A 825 -38.87 5.68 -5.32
N ASN A 826 -39.42 6.15 -6.43
CA ASN A 826 -39.20 7.49 -6.94
C ASN A 826 -40.27 8.46 -6.39
N THR A 827 -40.00 8.97 -5.18
CA THR A 827 -40.96 9.88 -4.52
C THR A 827 -41.04 11.27 -5.17
N ALA A 828 -40.15 11.58 -6.12
CA ALA A 828 -40.20 12.81 -6.91
C ALA A 828 -41.17 12.70 -8.12
N ALA A 829 -41.56 11.48 -8.49
CA ALA A 829 -42.53 11.26 -9.59
C ALA A 829 -43.95 11.26 -9.06
N GLN A 830 -44.93 11.38 -9.98
CA GLN A 830 -46.32 11.28 -9.62
C GLN A 830 -46.69 9.89 -9.15
N ILE A 831 -47.48 9.80 -8.07
CA ILE A 831 -47.97 8.55 -7.53
C ILE A 831 -49.03 7.94 -8.42
N ASN A 832 -49.03 6.66 -8.60
CA ASN A 832 -50.14 5.94 -9.22
C ASN A 832 -51.32 5.84 -8.21
N VAL A 833 -52.34 6.68 -8.42
CA VAL A 833 -53.49 6.83 -7.50
C VAL A 833 -54.24 5.52 -7.29
N LYS A 834 -54.42 4.69 -8.36
CA LYS A 834 -55.17 3.42 -8.27
C LYS A 834 -54.43 2.39 -7.38
N ARG A 835 -53.10 2.39 -7.39
CA ARG A 835 -52.32 1.43 -6.64
C ARG A 835 -51.70 2.03 -5.36
N MET A 836 -51.75 3.34 -5.19
CA MET A 836 -51.07 4.10 -4.13
C MET A 836 -49.60 3.71 -4.02
N ARG A 837 -48.87 3.75 -5.16
CA ARG A 837 -47.46 3.40 -5.30
C ARG A 837 -46.75 4.41 -6.16
N TYR A 838 -45.52 4.78 -5.76
CA TYR A 838 -44.62 5.51 -6.63
C TYR A 838 -43.97 4.57 -7.67
N PRO A 839 -43.61 5.08 -8.85
CA PRO A 839 -42.83 4.29 -9.79
C PRO A 839 -41.46 3.99 -9.24
N TRP A 840 -40.81 2.98 -9.75
CA TRP A 840 -39.48 2.59 -9.36
C TRP A 840 -38.45 3.47 -10.06
N LYS A 841 -37.40 3.87 -9.29
CA LYS A 841 -36.15 4.40 -9.83
C LYS A 841 -35.11 3.32 -9.74
N LEU A 842 -34.67 2.85 -10.90
CA LEU A 842 -33.56 1.92 -11.04
C LEU A 842 -32.28 2.73 -11.25
N SER A 843 -31.27 2.46 -10.48
CA SER A 843 -29.90 2.98 -10.64
C SER A 843 -28.95 1.81 -10.71
N HIS A 844 -28.18 1.71 -11.76
CA HIS A 844 -27.23 0.64 -11.92
C HIS A 844 -25.94 1.15 -12.54
N SER A 845 -24.84 0.51 -12.20
CA SER A 845 -23.50 0.84 -12.66
C SER A 845 -22.72 -0.45 -12.90
N LEU A 846 -21.89 -0.43 -13.91
CA LEU A 846 -20.99 -1.51 -14.26
C LEU A 846 -19.56 -0.98 -14.20
N ASN A 847 -18.70 -1.62 -13.42
CA ASN A 847 -17.28 -1.36 -13.39
C ASN A 847 -16.54 -2.59 -13.93
N MET A 848 -15.55 -2.36 -14.76
CA MET A 848 -14.75 -3.35 -15.43
C MET A 848 -13.26 -3.04 -15.21
N SER A 849 -12.49 -4.05 -14.88
CA SER A 849 -11.03 -3.92 -14.83
C SER A 849 -10.39 -5.22 -15.27
N GLY A 850 -9.25 -5.12 -15.91
CA GLY A 850 -8.55 -6.29 -16.42
C GLY A 850 -7.05 -6.10 -16.44
N ASN A 851 -6.37 -7.22 -16.34
CA ASN A 851 -4.94 -7.35 -16.53
C ASN A 851 -4.70 -8.48 -17.51
N MET A 852 -3.81 -8.28 -18.48
CA MET A 852 -3.44 -9.27 -19.47
C MET A 852 -1.95 -9.17 -19.76
N LYS A 853 -1.25 -10.30 -19.67
CA LYS A 853 0.14 -10.44 -20.12
C LYS A 853 0.16 -11.08 -21.49
N LEU A 854 0.30 -10.28 -22.53
CA LEU A 854 0.37 -10.78 -23.93
C LEU A 854 1.61 -11.66 -24.15
N THR A 855 2.72 -11.31 -23.53
CA THR A 855 3.95 -12.08 -23.47
C THR A 855 4.59 -11.87 -22.11
N ASN A 856 5.67 -12.57 -21.80
CA ASN A 856 6.44 -12.31 -20.58
C ASN A 856 6.96 -10.86 -20.49
N LYS A 857 7.09 -10.18 -21.63
CA LYS A 857 7.60 -8.81 -21.73
C LYS A 857 6.50 -7.74 -21.84
N TRP A 858 5.23 -8.11 -22.15
CA TRP A 858 4.12 -7.17 -22.29
C TRP A 858 3.07 -7.36 -21.22
N ASN A 859 2.70 -6.28 -20.54
CA ASN A 859 1.61 -6.26 -19.58
C ASN A 859 0.65 -5.11 -19.90
N ILE A 860 -0.64 -5.42 -19.98
CA ILE A 860 -1.71 -4.47 -20.25
C ILE A 860 -2.68 -4.50 -19.08
N ASN A 861 -2.95 -3.33 -18.50
CA ASN A 861 -3.98 -3.12 -17.50
C ASN A 861 -5.01 -2.16 -18.07
N PHE A 862 -6.29 -2.41 -17.85
CA PHE A 862 -7.33 -1.47 -18.18
C PHE A 862 -8.36 -1.38 -17.06
N SER A 863 -9.02 -0.23 -16.97
CA SER A 863 -10.12 0.02 -16.05
C SER A 863 -11.13 0.92 -16.75
N SER A 864 -12.40 0.55 -16.68
CA SER A 864 -13.51 1.27 -17.27
C SER A 864 -14.78 1.02 -16.47
N GLY A 865 -15.84 1.73 -16.78
CA GLY A 865 -17.18 1.45 -16.29
C GLY A 865 -18.20 1.95 -17.28
N TRP A 866 -19.46 1.52 -17.09
CA TRP A 866 -20.58 1.97 -17.86
C TRP A 866 -21.63 2.57 -16.94
N ASP A 867 -22.02 3.82 -17.19
CA ASP A 867 -23.13 4.49 -16.51
C ASP A 867 -24.40 4.35 -17.37
N PHE A 868 -25.34 3.58 -16.88
CA PHE A 868 -26.59 3.32 -17.57
C PHE A 868 -27.56 4.52 -17.52
N THR A 869 -27.30 5.53 -16.68
CA THR A 869 -28.12 6.72 -16.60
C THR A 869 -27.79 7.70 -17.71
N TYR A 870 -26.49 7.83 -17.98
CA TYR A 870 -25.99 8.71 -19.05
C TYR A 870 -25.69 7.95 -20.35
N HIS A 871 -25.81 6.62 -20.36
CA HIS A 871 -25.50 5.75 -21.50
C HIS A 871 -24.07 5.95 -22.03
N ASP A 872 -23.12 6.18 -21.14
CA ASP A 872 -21.73 6.46 -21.51
C ASP A 872 -20.73 5.70 -20.62
N PHE A 873 -19.51 5.55 -21.16
CA PHE A 873 -18.40 5.02 -20.39
C PHE A 873 -17.97 6.02 -19.32
N THR A 874 -17.72 5.50 -18.13
CA THR A 874 -17.12 6.28 -17.04
C THR A 874 -15.63 6.50 -17.34
N MET A 875 -14.88 6.95 -16.35
CA MET A 875 -13.42 7.14 -16.52
C MET A 875 -12.78 5.84 -17.01
N THR A 876 -12.25 5.88 -18.25
CA THR A 876 -11.61 4.75 -18.90
C THR A 876 -10.12 5.00 -19.02
N THR A 877 -9.33 4.10 -18.44
CA THR A 877 -7.87 4.17 -18.41
C THR A 877 -7.26 2.87 -18.89
N MET A 878 -6.15 2.97 -19.61
CA MET A 878 -5.35 1.84 -20.05
C MET A 878 -3.88 2.11 -19.73
N SER A 879 -3.16 1.10 -19.25
CA SER A 879 -1.73 1.16 -19.01
C SER A 879 -1.06 -0.03 -19.67
N ILE A 880 -0.10 0.26 -20.50
CA ILE A 880 0.70 -0.72 -21.25
C ILE A 880 2.14 -0.60 -20.75
N THR A 881 2.73 -1.70 -20.35
CA THR A 881 4.14 -1.78 -20.00
C THR A 881 4.82 -2.85 -20.83
N ARG A 882 6.03 -2.55 -21.32
CA ARG A 882 6.85 -3.48 -22.07
C ARG A 882 8.29 -3.43 -21.57
N ASP A 883 8.83 -4.59 -21.33
CA ASP A 883 10.26 -4.77 -21.14
C ASP A 883 10.95 -4.88 -22.50
N LEU A 884 11.87 -3.95 -22.76
CA LEU A 884 12.66 -3.85 -23.99
C LEU A 884 14.10 -4.29 -23.75
N HIS A 885 14.33 -5.25 -22.86
CA HIS A 885 15.64 -5.73 -22.44
C HIS A 885 16.40 -4.68 -21.61
N CYS A 886 17.12 -3.76 -22.22
CA CYS A 886 17.84 -2.70 -21.52
C CYS A 886 16.98 -1.49 -21.13
N PHE A 887 15.75 -1.40 -21.67
CA PHE A 887 14.82 -0.31 -21.42
C PHE A 887 13.48 -0.83 -20.95
N ASN A 888 12.79 -0.03 -20.16
CA ASN A 888 11.40 -0.25 -19.75
C ASN A 888 10.51 0.83 -20.38
N MET A 889 9.54 0.38 -21.16
CA MET A 889 8.55 1.26 -21.77
C MET A 889 7.25 1.20 -20.98
N SER A 890 6.67 2.34 -20.66
CA SER A 890 5.34 2.47 -20.09
C SER A 890 4.52 3.51 -20.83
N CYS A 891 3.30 3.16 -21.17
CA CYS A 891 2.33 4.04 -21.79
C CYS A 891 1.03 3.99 -20.97
N SER A 892 0.62 5.11 -20.40
CA SER A 892 -0.65 5.25 -19.70
C SER A 892 -1.55 6.16 -20.50
N VAL A 893 -2.74 5.67 -20.85
CA VAL A 893 -3.73 6.38 -21.64
C VAL A 893 -5.01 6.54 -20.83
N VAL A 894 -5.57 7.72 -20.80
CA VAL A 894 -6.92 8.03 -20.36
C VAL A 894 -7.76 8.28 -21.59
N LEU A 895 -8.85 7.55 -21.78
CA LEU A 895 -9.74 7.68 -22.93
C LEU A 895 -10.98 8.54 -22.61
N LYS A 896 -11.45 8.48 -21.37
CA LYS A 896 -12.57 9.26 -20.84
C LYS A 896 -12.22 9.81 -19.44
N PRO A 897 -12.64 11.01 -19.02
CA PRO A 897 -13.55 11.94 -19.71
C PRO A 897 -12.90 12.73 -20.85
N TYR A 898 -11.58 12.86 -20.87
CA TYR A 898 -10.81 13.45 -21.96
C TYR A 898 -9.60 12.60 -22.27
N THR A 899 -9.21 12.60 -23.55
CA THR A 899 -8.07 11.77 -24.00
C THR A 899 -6.76 12.40 -23.57
N SER A 900 -5.97 11.65 -22.83
CA SER A 900 -4.61 12.03 -22.46
C SER A 900 -3.71 10.81 -22.44
N TYR A 901 -2.42 11.01 -22.72
CA TYR A 901 -1.43 9.93 -22.64
C TYR A 901 -0.16 10.40 -21.96
N ASN A 902 0.51 9.47 -21.35
CA ASN A 902 1.84 9.63 -20.76
C ASN A 902 2.69 8.44 -21.21
N PHE A 903 3.64 8.71 -22.10
CA PHE A 903 4.57 7.73 -22.63
C PHE A 903 5.93 7.94 -21.99
N THR A 904 6.55 6.88 -21.51
CA THR A 904 7.88 6.93 -20.88
C THR A 904 8.68 5.72 -21.31
N VAL A 905 9.90 5.96 -21.77
CA VAL A 905 10.95 4.94 -21.95
C VAL A 905 12.11 5.32 -21.06
N ARG A 906 12.61 4.40 -20.29
CA ARG A 906 13.75 4.62 -19.38
C ARG A 906 14.66 3.40 -19.38
N ALA A 907 15.96 3.62 -19.17
CA ALA A 907 16.90 2.50 -18.99
C ALA A 907 16.61 1.75 -17.68
N ASN A 908 16.86 0.43 -17.69
CA ASN A 908 16.64 -0.44 -16.55
C ASN A 908 17.70 -0.27 -15.44
N SER A 909 18.91 0.24 -15.82
CA SER A 909 19.98 0.51 -14.87
C SER A 909 19.61 1.54 -13.81
N SER A 910 19.92 1.28 -12.57
CA SER A 910 19.67 2.20 -11.47
C SER A 910 20.45 3.52 -11.61
N MET A 911 21.66 3.47 -12.16
CA MET A 911 22.53 4.62 -12.38
C MET A 911 22.13 5.49 -13.58
N LEU A 912 21.63 4.87 -14.64
CA LEU A 912 21.34 5.54 -15.91
C LEU A 912 19.86 5.83 -16.13
N SER A 913 18.95 5.32 -15.29
CA SER A 913 17.50 5.43 -15.45
C SER A 913 16.97 6.86 -15.48
N ASP A 914 17.62 7.80 -14.82
CA ASP A 914 17.25 9.22 -14.83
C ASP A 914 17.88 9.99 -15.99
N LEU A 915 19.07 9.61 -16.39
CA LEU A 915 19.78 10.20 -17.54
C LEU A 915 19.16 9.75 -18.87
N LEU A 916 18.87 8.45 -18.99
CA LEU A 916 18.30 7.82 -20.18
C LEU A 916 16.79 7.62 -20.03
N LYS A 917 16.06 8.74 -19.97
CA LYS A 917 14.62 8.76 -19.81
C LYS A 917 13.96 9.70 -20.79
N ILE A 918 13.18 9.14 -21.68
CA ILE A 918 12.34 9.89 -22.61
C ILE A 918 10.91 9.87 -22.05
N LYS A 919 10.33 11.03 -21.86
CA LYS A 919 8.96 11.18 -21.38
C LYS A 919 8.18 12.12 -22.29
N LYS A 920 7.12 11.59 -22.92
CA LYS A 920 6.21 12.38 -23.74
C LYS A 920 4.80 12.32 -23.17
N ARG A 921 4.15 13.48 -23.06
CA ARG A 921 2.79 13.61 -22.55
C ARG A 921 1.92 14.30 -23.58
N SER A 922 0.61 14.07 -23.55
CA SER A 922 -0.33 14.89 -24.31
C SER A 922 -0.31 16.31 -23.78
N SER A 923 -0.29 17.29 -24.65
CA SER A 923 -0.60 18.67 -24.30
C SER A 923 -2.13 18.80 -24.20
N TYR A 924 -2.63 19.25 -23.05
CA TYR A 924 -4.04 19.58 -22.90
C TYR A 924 -4.21 21.04 -23.28
N ASN A 925 -4.90 21.30 -24.38
CA ASN A 925 -5.35 22.66 -24.73
C ASN A 925 -6.63 22.94 -23.94
N SER A 926 -6.55 23.84 -22.99
CA SER A 926 -7.73 24.39 -22.28
C SER A 926 -8.43 25.48 -23.09
N TYR A 927 -8.08 25.65 -24.34
CA TYR A 927 -8.81 26.59 -25.20
C TYR A 927 -10.22 26.04 -25.45
N VAL A 928 -11.17 26.64 -24.79
CA VAL A 928 -12.57 26.60 -25.21
C VAL A 928 -12.59 27.29 -26.58
N ASN A 929 -12.86 26.53 -27.61
CA ASN A 929 -13.03 27.08 -28.95
C ASN A 929 -14.38 27.79 -28.94
N TRP A 930 -14.38 29.13 -28.75
CA TRP A 930 -15.56 29.95 -28.71
C TRP A 930 -16.31 30.03 -30.08
N TYR A 931 -15.83 29.31 -31.08
CA TYR A 931 -16.35 29.31 -32.43
C TYR A 931 -17.05 28.00 -32.83
N ASP A 932 -17.12 27.01 -31.95
CA ASP A 932 -17.86 25.75 -32.14
C ASP A 932 -19.17 25.76 -31.32
N ASP A 933 -20.12 26.67 -31.66
CA ASP A 933 -21.55 26.60 -31.34
C ASP A 933 -22.35 26.46 -32.61
#